data_887fcc38d3c68c82eb665fa3c5691557
#
_entry.id   887fcc38d3c68c82eb665fa3c5691557
#
_cell.length_a   1.000
_cell.length_b   1.000
_cell.length_c   1.000
_cell.angle_alpha   90.00
_cell.angle_beta   90.00
_cell.angle_gamma   90.00
#
_symmetry.space_group_name_H-M   'P 1'
#
loop_
_entity.id
_entity.type
_entity.pdbx_description
1 polymer ?
#
loop_
_entity_poly.entity_id
_entity_poly.type
_entity_poly.pdbx_seq_one_letter_code
_entity_poly.pdbx_strand_id
1 'polypeptide(L)'
;MEKGQILEKKWIKIRGANEHNLKHVNLDIPRDSLVVLTGLSGSGKSSLAFDTIYAEGQRRYMESLSSYARQFLGQMEKPDVELIEGLSPAISIDQKSTNRNPRSTVGTVTEIYDYMRLLYARVGVPHCPVCGREIKKQTVDEMVDLLMKKEEGTKMQLFAPVVRGKKGMHEKLLQSLRRSGYVRVRIDGNLYELEEEISLEKNIKHTIEVLVDRLVVRKGIEKRLTDSIEQVLSLSNGLLLVDFLNGEELQLSTNFACPFDGTSIEEIEPRSFSFNNPFGACPTCFGIGYKMEFDVKLMIPDESLSLNEGAISVLGWMNSKDEGSFTHAMLVAMSEKYGFSLDTPFQELSEKVKNLIINGTNGERVTVHYQSQYGKGAVHQVAFEGLLANIERRYKECFSEKMKIEYEQFMRITPCPSCHGARLKPSSLGVTVGEKNIHEATMLSMDEFFDWINSIRLKPMEAKIAEQILREIKARSRFMLDVGLNYLSLARSAGTLSGGESQRIRLATQIGSGLVGVAYILDEPSIGLHQRDNDKLIATLKRLRDLGNSVIVVEHDEDTMREADMIVDIGPGAGEHGGEVVAVGTAEEIMQNPASITGQYLSGKKKIPLPKSRRPYTHTLDVYGAEENNLKNVDVQIPLSVFTCVTGVSGSGKSSLVNEIVHKYCAKTLNKARLVPGKFRKITGTEYLDKVIDIDQSPIGRTPRSNPATYTGVFDLIRDLFASSKDAKERGYNKGRFSFNVKGGRCEACSGDGIVKIEMHFLPDVYVPCEVCGGKRYNRETLEVKYKGKNIYDVLNMTVEEALTFFENIPSISRKMQTLMDVGLSYIRLGQPSTELSGGEAQRIKLASELSRRGTGKTLYILDEPTTGLHFEDVRKLVEMLQRLADGGNTVLVIEHNLDVIKCADYLIDMGPEGGSGGGTVLCTGTPEEVAKNPKSYTGQYLKKYLQ
;
A
#
# COMPACT_ATOMS: atom_id res chain seq x y z
N MET A 1 21.73 -48.38 -26.44
CA MET A 1 20.42 -48.83 -25.95
C MET A 1 20.24 -48.25 -24.58
N GLU A 2 19.80 -47.00 -24.50
CA GLU A 2 19.41 -46.38 -23.23
C GLU A 2 17.96 -46.73 -22.96
N LYS A 3 17.72 -47.47 -21.91
CA LYS A 3 16.40 -47.72 -21.36
C LYS A 3 15.89 -46.41 -20.80
N GLY A 4 14.95 -45.77 -21.50
CA GLY A 4 14.17 -44.68 -20.90
C GLY A 4 13.47 -45.21 -19.65
N GLN A 5 13.92 -44.76 -18.48
CA GLN A 5 13.12 -44.84 -17.26
C GLN A 5 11.88 -43.99 -17.49
N ILE A 6 10.75 -44.64 -17.67
CA ILE A 6 9.43 -44.03 -17.50
C ILE A 6 9.36 -43.59 -16.02
N LEU A 7 9.65 -42.33 -15.73
CA LEU A 7 9.42 -41.74 -14.41
C LEU A 7 7.92 -41.85 -14.17
N GLU A 8 7.52 -42.79 -13.29
CA GLU A 8 6.15 -42.83 -12.79
C GLU A 8 5.77 -41.42 -12.28
N LYS A 9 4.80 -40.77 -12.93
CA LYS A 9 4.29 -39.47 -12.48
C LYS A 9 3.77 -39.66 -11.04
N LYS A 10 4.41 -39.00 -10.08
CA LYS A 10 3.91 -38.94 -8.70
C LYS A 10 2.63 -38.12 -8.68
N TRP A 11 1.63 -38.59 -7.93
CA TRP A 11 0.32 -37.94 -7.86
C TRP A 11 0.05 -37.39 -6.47
N ILE A 12 -0.62 -36.23 -6.41
CA ILE A 12 -1.32 -35.75 -5.21
C ILE A 12 -2.73 -36.31 -5.33
N LYS A 13 -3.09 -37.23 -4.44
CA LYS A 13 -4.40 -37.90 -4.45
C LYS A 13 -5.28 -37.32 -3.37
N ILE A 14 -6.37 -36.71 -3.74
CA ILE A 14 -7.38 -36.12 -2.85
C ILE A 14 -8.57 -37.02 -2.84
N ARG A 15 -9.10 -37.36 -1.66
CA ARG A 15 -10.32 -38.20 -1.49
C ARG A 15 -11.25 -37.57 -0.46
N GLY A 16 -12.52 -37.44 -0.83
CA GLY A 16 -13.58 -36.97 0.05
C GLY A 16 -13.40 -35.53 0.54
N ALA A 17 -12.91 -34.59 -0.30
CA ALA A 17 -12.85 -33.19 0.10
C ALA A 17 -14.25 -32.58 0.18
N ASN A 18 -14.61 -32.04 1.35
CA ASN A 18 -15.97 -31.59 1.67
C ASN A 18 -15.97 -30.19 2.35
N GLU A 19 -14.89 -29.43 2.19
CA GLU A 19 -14.76 -28.10 2.79
C GLU A 19 -15.75 -27.12 2.14
N HIS A 20 -16.45 -26.32 2.94
CA HIS A 20 -17.46 -25.34 2.51
C HIS A 20 -18.55 -25.92 1.60
N ASN A 21 -18.49 -25.62 0.28
CA ASN A 21 -19.48 -26.11 -0.68
C ASN A 21 -19.01 -27.31 -1.53
N LEU A 22 -17.82 -27.85 -1.23
CA LEU A 22 -17.33 -29.05 -1.93
C LEU A 22 -18.18 -30.26 -1.61
N LYS A 23 -18.40 -31.15 -2.59
CA LYS A 23 -19.28 -32.33 -2.49
C LYS A 23 -18.45 -33.60 -2.65
N HIS A 24 -17.74 -34.02 -1.60
CA HIS A 24 -16.89 -35.22 -1.56
C HIS A 24 -15.98 -35.36 -2.80
N VAL A 25 -15.25 -34.31 -3.10
CA VAL A 25 -14.38 -34.24 -4.29
C VAL A 25 -13.27 -35.27 -4.22
N ASN A 26 -13.17 -36.08 -5.27
CA ASN A 26 -12.07 -37.02 -5.50
C ASN A 26 -11.28 -36.55 -6.72
N LEU A 27 -9.97 -36.31 -6.54
CA LEU A 27 -9.13 -35.73 -7.60
C LEU A 27 -7.69 -36.25 -7.49
N ASP A 28 -7.11 -36.57 -8.63
CA ASP A 28 -5.68 -36.91 -8.74
C ASP A 28 -4.97 -35.80 -9.53
N ILE A 29 -4.05 -35.09 -8.88
CA ILE A 29 -3.28 -34.00 -9.46
C ILE A 29 -1.84 -34.50 -9.70
N PRO A 30 -1.28 -34.38 -10.94
CA PRO A 30 0.10 -34.75 -11.19
C PRO A 30 1.07 -33.81 -10.46
N ARG A 31 2.09 -34.37 -9.83
CA ARG A 31 3.17 -33.54 -9.24
C ARG A 31 4.06 -32.97 -10.35
N ASP A 32 4.83 -31.96 -9.98
CA ASP A 32 5.81 -31.30 -10.85
C ASP A 32 5.20 -30.82 -12.18
N SER A 33 4.00 -30.27 -12.10
CA SER A 33 3.19 -29.81 -13.24
C SER A 33 2.46 -28.51 -12.91
N LEU A 34 2.07 -27.78 -13.95
CA LEU A 34 1.22 -26.59 -13.87
C LEU A 34 -0.24 -27.02 -14.01
N VAL A 35 -0.99 -26.87 -12.93
CA VAL A 35 -2.41 -27.28 -12.85
C VAL A 35 -3.26 -26.04 -12.63
N VAL A 36 -4.27 -25.85 -13.45
CA VAL A 36 -5.22 -24.74 -13.33
C VAL A 36 -6.54 -25.25 -12.78
N LEU A 37 -7.00 -24.66 -11.68
CA LEU A 37 -8.33 -24.83 -11.14
C LEU A 37 -9.21 -23.68 -11.64
N THR A 38 -10.26 -23.99 -12.40
CA THR A 38 -11.15 -23.03 -13.02
C THR A 38 -12.64 -23.34 -12.73
N GLY A 39 -13.56 -22.48 -13.17
CA GLY A 39 -14.99 -22.59 -12.96
C GLY A 39 -15.64 -21.27 -12.54
N LEU A 40 -16.95 -21.24 -12.42
CA LEU A 40 -17.73 -20.04 -12.04
C LEU A 40 -17.28 -19.43 -10.70
N SER A 41 -17.51 -18.13 -10.51
CA SER A 41 -17.29 -17.49 -9.21
C SER A 41 -18.18 -18.17 -8.16
N GLY A 42 -17.59 -18.54 -6.98
CA GLY A 42 -18.30 -19.28 -5.93
C GLY A 42 -18.51 -20.78 -6.20
N SER A 43 -17.86 -21.37 -7.21
CA SER A 43 -17.98 -22.80 -7.50
C SER A 43 -17.21 -23.73 -6.55
N GLY A 44 -16.33 -23.22 -5.69
CA GLY A 44 -15.54 -24.03 -4.74
C GLY A 44 -14.05 -24.13 -5.08
N LYS A 45 -13.55 -23.41 -6.10
CA LYS A 45 -12.11 -23.40 -6.48
C LYS A 45 -11.18 -23.08 -5.33
N SER A 46 -11.43 -21.96 -4.65
CA SER A 46 -10.61 -21.51 -3.53
C SER A 46 -10.73 -22.44 -2.33
N SER A 47 -11.93 -23.03 -2.09
CA SER A 47 -12.12 -24.04 -1.05
C SER A 47 -11.27 -25.29 -1.29
N LEU A 48 -11.13 -25.74 -2.55
CA LEU A 48 -10.26 -26.86 -2.88
C LEU A 48 -8.77 -26.47 -2.79
N ALA A 49 -8.38 -25.31 -3.37
CA ALA A 49 -6.99 -24.88 -3.45
C ALA A 49 -6.42 -24.49 -2.07
N PHE A 50 -7.10 -23.60 -1.35
CA PHE A 50 -6.59 -22.97 -0.13
C PHE A 50 -7.10 -23.65 1.13
N ASP A 51 -8.42 -23.85 1.25
CA ASP A 51 -9.00 -24.37 2.48
C ASP A 51 -8.81 -25.89 2.61
N THR A 52 -8.49 -26.60 1.50
CA THR A 52 -8.23 -28.05 1.51
C THR A 52 -6.73 -28.35 1.26
N ILE A 53 -6.21 -28.09 0.05
CA ILE A 53 -4.85 -28.55 -0.33
C ILE A 53 -3.76 -27.78 0.44
N TYR A 54 -3.83 -26.45 0.45
CA TYR A 54 -2.86 -25.63 1.17
C TYR A 54 -2.97 -25.85 2.68
N ALA A 55 -4.19 -25.81 3.23
CA ALA A 55 -4.41 -25.98 4.66
C ALA A 55 -3.84 -27.30 5.17
N GLU A 56 -4.05 -28.42 4.48
CA GLU A 56 -3.49 -29.72 4.86
C GLU A 56 -1.96 -29.76 4.68
N GLY A 57 -1.42 -29.17 3.63
CA GLY A 57 0.03 -29.08 3.41
C GLY A 57 0.71 -28.30 4.52
N GLN A 58 0.14 -27.15 4.90
CA GLN A 58 0.63 -26.30 5.97
C GLN A 58 0.50 -27.00 7.34
N ARG A 59 -0.63 -27.66 7.60
CA ARG A 59 -0.86 -28.43 8.84
C ARG A 59 0.21 -29.53 9.03
N ARG A 60 0.48 -30.34 8.00
CA ARG A 60 1.52 -31.39 8.04
C ARG A 60 2.92 -30.80 8.25
N TYR A 61 3.23 -29.70 7.61
CA TYR A 61 4.49 -29.00 7.83
C TYR A 61 4.62 -28.53 9.27
N MET A 62 3.57 -27.91 9.83
CA MET A 62 3.52 -27.47 11.23
C MET A 62 3.66 -28.64 12.22
N GLU A 63 3.04 -29.79 11.94
CA GLU A 63 3.18 -31.00 12.78
C GLU A 63 4.61 -31.56 12.81
N SER A 64 5.39 -31.33 11.76
CA SER A 64 6.79 -31.73 11.68
C SER A 64 7.72 -30.87 12.53
N LEU A 65 7.27 -29.68 12.97
CA LEU A 65 8.06 -28.76 13.78
C LEU A 65 8.09 -29.18 15.25
N SER A 66 9.08 -28.67 16.02
CA SER A 66 9.19 -28.91 17.45
C SER A 66 7.96 -28.43 18.21
N SER A 67 7.66 -29.04 19.37
CA SER A 67 6.54 -28.63 20.23
C SER A 67 6.61 -27.17 20.65
N TYR A 68 7.81 -26.64 20.83
CA TYR A 68 8.07 -25.23 21.14
C TYR A 68 7.64 -24.31 19.97
N ALA A 69 8.05 -24.62 18.74
CA ALA A 69 7.66 -23.85 17.56
C ALA A 69 6.13 -23.87 17.32
N ARG A 70 5.48 -25.02 17.55
CA ARG A 70 4.02 -25.16 17.45
C ARG A 70 3.23 -24.28 18.43
N GLN A 71 3.75 -24.04 19.64
CA GLN A 71 3.11 -23.14 20.62
C GLN A 71 3.03 -21.69 20.12
N PHE A 72 4.00 -21.23 19.32
CA PHE A 72 4.02 -19.87 18.78
C PHE A 72 3.20 -19.72 17.49
N LEU A 73 3.09 -20.77 16.70
CA LEU A 73 2.47 -20.70 15.36
C LEU A 73 0.97 -21.07 15.38
N GLY A 74 0.46 -21.57 16.53
CA GLY A 74 -0.94 -21.99 16.70
C GLY A 74 -1.20 -23.39 16.13
N GLN A 75 -2.32 -23.99 16.56
CA GLN A 75 -2.83 -25.23 15.95
C GLN A 75 -3.73 -24.86 14.76
N MET A 76 -3.46 -25.41 13.59
CA MET A 76 -4.35 -25.32 12.44
C MET A 76 -5.41 -26.43 12.55
N GLU A 77 -6.67 -26.08 12.31
CA GLU A 77 -7.74 -27.07 12.21
C GLU A 77 -7.48 -28.01 11.01
N LYS A 78 -7.86 -29.27 11.15
CA LYS A 78 -7.79 -30.22 10.04
C LYS A 78 -8.91 -29.88 9.06
N PRO A 79 -8.61 -29.69 7.77
CA PRO A 79 -9.66 -29.47 6.77
C PRO A 79 -10.56 -30.70 6.67
N ASP A 80 -11.81 -30.47 6.26
CA ASP A 80 -12.80 -31.54 6.04
C ASP A 80 -12.47 -32.30 4.75
N VAL A 81 -11.55 -33.25 4.90
CA VAL A 81 -11.07 -34.14 3.84
C VAL A 81 -10.74 -35.51 4.43
N GLU A 82 -11.13 -36.57 3.74
CA GLU A 82 -10.86 -37.93 4.19
C GLU A 82 -9.34 -38.21 4.13
N LEU A 83 -8.74 -38.01 2.97
CA LEU A 83 -7.33 -38.32 2.73
C LEU A 83 -6.71 -37.41 1.66
N ILE A 84 -5.47 -36.95 1.87
CA ILE A 84 -4.60 -36.38 0.83
C ILE A 84 -3.26 -37.11 0.89
N GLU A 85 -2.88 -37.81 -0.19
CA GLU A 85 -1.58 -38.47 -0.34
C GLU A 85 -0.68 -37.70 -1.30
N GLY A 86 0.63 -37.85 -1.16
CA GLY A 86 1.65 -37.30 -2.07
C GLY A 86 1.83 -35.79 -2.01
N LEU A 87 1.25 -35.11 -1.03
CA LEU A 87 1.33 -33.68 -0.87
C LEU A 87 2.73 -33.23 -0.42
N SER A 88 3.33 -32.31 -1.14
CA SER A 88 4.59 -31.62 -0.77
C SER A 88 4.32 -30.48 0.24
N PRO A 89 5.35 -29.95 0.92
CA PRO A 89 5.21 -28.69 1.63
C PRO A 89 4.56 -27.63 0.74
N ALA A 90 3.53 -26.94 1.24
CA ALA A 90 2.73 -26.03 0.46
C ALA A 90 3.03 -24.57 0.81
N ILE A 91 3.14 -23.72 -0.22
CA ILE A 91 3.29 -22.27 -0.12
C ILE A 91 2.13 -21.60 -0.83
N SER A 92 1.40 -20.74 -0.09
CA SER A 92 0.31 -19.93 -0.64
C SER A 92 0.81 -18.57 -1.08
N ILE A 93 0.35 -18.12 -2.25
CA ILE A 93 0.55 -16.76 -2.77
C ILE A 93 -0.84 -16.19 -3.05
N ASP A 94 -1.47 -15.68 -2.00
CA ASP A 94 -2.81 -15.09 -2.04
C ASP A 94 -2.81 -13.60 -2.34
N GLN A 95 -3.98 -13.05 -2.67
CA GLN A 95 -4.19 -11.64 -3.00
C GLN A 95 -4.44 -10.77 -1.75
N LYS A 96 -4.88 -11.34 -0.64
CA LYS A 96 -5.52 -10.61 0.48
C LYS A 96 -4.58 -9.84 1.41
N SER A 97 -3.27 -10.01 1.37
CA SER A 97 -2.38 -9.41 2.37
C SER A 97 -1.68 -8.15 1.85
N THR A 98 -2.35 -7.02 1.92
CA THR A 98 -1.66 -5.72 1.88
C THR A 98 -0.96 -5.48 3.22
N ASN A 99 0.36 -5.45 3.20
CA ASN A 99 1.15 -5.10 4.38
C ASN A 99 0.92 -3.62 4.71
N ARG A 100 0.18 -3.33 5.79
CA ARG A 100 -0.13 -1.96 6.24
C ARG A 100 1.01 -1.30 7.00
N ASN A 101 2.14 -1.96 7.16
CA ASN A 101 3.27 -1.38 7.88
C ASN A 101 3.90 -0.25 7.03
N PRO A 102 3.91 1.01 7.51
CA PRO A 102 4.42 2.16 6.77
C PRO A 102 5.94 2.09 6.50
N ARG A 103 6.66 1.23 7.21
CA ARG A 103 8.09 0.98 7.00
C ARG A 103 8.39 -0.08 5.97
N SER A 104 7.38 -0.84 5.54
CA SER A 104 7.56 -1.88 4.51
C SER A 104 7.66 -1.26 3.12
N THR A 105 8.69 -1.63 2.38
CA THR A 105 8.92 -1.19 0.99
C THR A 105 9.11 -2.38 0.06
N VAL A 106 9.00 -2.17 -1.25
CA VAL A 106 9.31 -3.20 -2.25
C VAL A 106 10.68 -3.80 -1.97
N GLY A 107 11.69 -2.96 -1.72
CA GLY A 107 13.06 -3.43 -1.44
C GLY A 107 13.19 -4.31 -0.20
N THR A 108 12.42 -4.05 0.86
CA THR A 108 12.44 -4.89 2.08
C THR A 108 11.65 -6.18 1.92
N VAL A 109 10.56 -6.16 1.15
CA VAL A 109 9.75 -7.37 0.89
C VAL A 109 10.48 -8.34 -0.02
N THR A 110 11.24 -7.83 -1.00
CA THR A 110 12.06 -8.62 -1.92
C THR A 110 13.42 -9.03 -1.35
N GLU A 111 13.75 -8.57 -0.14
CA GLU A 111 15.07 -8.74 0.50
C GLU A 111 16.22 -8.06 -0.27
N ILE A 112 15.97 -7.44 -1.41
CA ILE A 112 17.02 -6.74 -2.19
C ILE A 112 17.67 -5.65 -1.34
N TYR A 113 16.89 -4.95 -0.53
CA TYR A 113 17.40 -3.89 0.35
C TYR A 113 18.39 -4.40 1.40
N ASP A 114 18.23 -5.63 1.88
CA ASP A 114 19.14 -6.24 2.85
C ASP A 114 20.52 -6.49 2.23
N TYR A 115 20.56 -6.99 1.00
CA TYR A 115 21.81 -7.12 0.24
C TYR A 115 22.42 -5.77 -0.14
N MET A 116 21.59 -4.76 -0.45
CA MET A 116 22.07 -3.40 -0.70
C MET A 116 22.75 -2.80 0.55
N ARG A 117 22.15 -2.96 1.72
CA ARG A 117 22.78 -2.50 2.99
C ARG A 117 24.15 -3.13 3.20
N LEU A 118 24.27 -4.41 2.87
CA LEU A 118 25.55 -5.14 2.96
C LEU A 118 26.54 -4.61 1.91
N LEU A 119 26.10 -4.37 0.67
CA LEU A 119 26.93 -3.82 -0.40
C LEU A 119 27.50 -2.45 0.00
N TYR A 120 26.63 -1.52 0.44
CA TYR A 120 27.04 -0.18 0.84
C TYR A 120 27.96 -0.18 2.07
N ALA A 121 27.77 -1.11 3.00
CA ALA A 121 28.63 -1.23 4.17
C ALA A 121 30.01 -1.80 3.84
N ARG A 122 30.16 -2.60 2.77
CA ARG A 122 31.42 -3.30 2.45
C ARG A 122 32.27 -2.62 1.39
N VAL A 123 31.62 -2.02 0.38
CA VAL A 123 32.32 -1.40 -0.75
C VAL A 123 31.90 0.05 -0.99
N GLY A 124 31.05 0.61 -0.13
CA GLY A 124 30.61 1.99 -0.22
C GLY A 124 31.72 2.99 0.10
N VAL A 125 31.77 4.07 -0.69
CA VAL A 125 32.71 5.19 -0.51
C VAL A 125 32.00 6.27 0.29
N PRO A 126 32.47 6.58 1.52
CA PRO A 126 31.86 7.62 2.35
C PRO A 126 32.24 9.01 1.90
N HIS A 127 31.27 9.91 1.90
CA HIS A 127 31.43 11.34 1.63
C HIS A 127 30.92 12.15 2.81
N CYS A 128 31.53 13.29 3.03
CA CYS A 128 31.09 14.23 4.06
C CYS A 128 29.67 14.75 3.75
N PRO A 129 28.71 14.62 4.67
CA PRO A 129 27.33 15.07 4.44
C PRO A 129 27.22 16.61 4.37
N VAL A 130 28.27 17.36 4.75
CA VAL A 130 28.29 18.83 4.75
C VAL A 130 28.99 19.38 3.50
N CYS A 131 30.18 18.88 3.18
CA CYS A 131 31.00 19.42 2.08
C CYS A 131 31.07 18.50 0.84
N GLY A 132 30.51 17.28 0.91
CA GLY A 132 30.44 16.32 -0.21
C GLY A 132 31.76 15.62 -0.59
N ARG A 133 32.86 15.90 0.11
CA ARG A 133 34.19 15.33 -0.20
C ARG A 133 34.27 13.88 0.29
N GLU A 134 35.03 13.05 -0.45
CA GLU A 134 35.33 11.67 -0.05
C GLU A 134 36.13 11.66 1.27
N ILE A 135 35.70 10.79 2.19
CA ILE A 135 36.35 10.58 3.48
C ILE A 135 37.01 9.20 3.49
N LYS A 136 38.33 9.17 3.82
CA LYS A 136 39.07 7.90 3.91
C LYS A 136 39.55 7.70 5.35
N LYS A 137 39.56 6.44 5.79
CA LYS A 137 40.38 6.03 6.96
C LYS A 137 41.83 6.04 6.53
N GLN A 138 42.67 6.61 7.34
CA GLN A 138 44.12 6.57 7.13
C GLN A 138 44.74 5.66 8.20
N THR A 139 45.62 4.76 7.78
CA THR A 139 46.43 4.01 8.73
C THR A 139 47.56 4.90 9.27
N VAL A 140 48.14 4.51 10.43
CA VAL A 140 49.28 5.24 11.01
C VAL A 140 50.45 5.28 10.02
N ASP A 141 50.72 4.16 9.33
CA ASP A 141 51.77 4.09 8.32
C ASP A 141 51.51 5.05 7.16
N GLU A 142 50.27 5.14 6.65
CA GLU A 142 49.90 6.11 5.60
C GLU A 142 50.07 7.55 6.07
N MET A 143 49.75 7.85 7.35
CA MET A 143 49.95 9.18 7.92
C MET A 143 51.48 9.51 8.00
N VAL A 144 52.27 8.57 8.44
CA VAL A 144 53.75 8.71 8.49
C VAL A 144 54.31 8.92 7.09
N ASP A 145 53.92 8.11 6.10
CA ASP A 145 54.35 8.24 4.71
C ASP A 145 53.96 9.57 4.09
N LEU A 146 52.77 10.10 4.42
CA LEU A 146 52.26 11.37 3.95
C LEU A 146 53.08 12.54 4.50
N LEU A 147 53.40 12.48 5.81
CA LEU A 147 54.18 13.51 6.47
C LEU A 147 55.68 13.47 6.06
N MET A 148 56.23 12.28 5.82
CA MET A 148 57.58 12.08 5.33
C MET A 148 57.82 12.52 3.86
N LYS A 149 56.72 12.71 3.07
CA LYS A 149 56.77 13.28 1.70
C LYS A 149 57.03 14.80 1.69
N LYS A 150 56.89 15.49 2.82
CA LYS A 150 57.20 16.93 2.92
C LYS A 150 58.72 17.16 2.79
N GLU A 151 59.11 18.35 2.42
CA GLU A 151 60.54 18.69 2.25
C GLU A 151 61.36 18.48 3.51
N GLU A 152 62.59 17.98 3.36
CA GLU A 152 63.52 17.79 4.47
C GLU A 152 63.79 19.12 5.13
N GLY A 153 63.72 19.19 6.47
CA GLY A 153 63.82 20.45 7.24
C GLY A 153 62.48 21.06 7.64
N THR A 154 61.35 20.58 7.11
CA THR A 154 60.02 21.10 7.48
C THR A 154 59.74 20.85 8.96
N LYS A 155 59.43 21.94 9.68
CA LYS A 155 59.05 21.85 11.10
C LYS A 155 57.56 21.60 11.21
N MET A 156 57.17 20.64 12.08
CA MET A 156 55.77 20.30 12.31
C MET A 156 55.48 20.14 13.81
N GLN A 157 54.27 20.49 14.19
CA GLN A 157 53.72 20.28 15.54
C GLN A 157 52.55 19.32 15.45
N LEU A 158 52.51 18.31 16.32
CA LEU A 158 51.45 17.31 16.36
C LEU A 158 50.51 17.63 17.51
N PHE A 159 49.24 17.90 17.15
CA PHE A 159 48.21 18.23 18.13
C PHE A 159 47.15 17.12 18.20
N ALA A 160 46.71 16.86 19.44
CA ALA A 160 45.54 15.99 19.71
C ALA A 160 44.32 16.86 20.03
N PRO A 161 43.30 16.96 19.15
CA PRO A 161 42.06 17.68 19.41
C PRO A 161 41.19 16.92 20.42
N VAL A 162 41.20 17.32 21.71
CA VAL A 162 40.46 16.64 22.79
C VAL A 162 39.08 17.24 23.05
N VAL A 163 38.88 18.52 22.73
CA VAL A 163 37.60 19.21 22.77
C VAL A 163 37.39 19.97 21.47
N ARG A 164 36.23 19.86 20.85
CA ARG A 164 35.91 20.55 19.58
C ARG A 164 34.56 21.24 19.73
N GLY A 165 34.59 22.57 19.79
CA GLY A 165 33.41 23.43 19.79
C GLY A 165 32.37 23.10 20.88
N LYS A 166 32.79 22.61 22.06
CA LYS A 166 31.90 22.28 23.19
C LYS A 166 31.92 23.38 24.23
N LYS A 167 30.74 23.70 24.78
CA LYS A 167 30.60 24.62 25.92
C LYS A 167 31.09 23.96 27.21
N GLY A 168 31.72 24.75 28.08
CA GLY A 168 32.18 24.31 29.41
C GLY A 168 33.49 24.90 29.83
N MET A 169 33.78 24.87 31.11
CA MET A 169 35.05 25.34 31.68
C MET A 169 36.20 24.32 31.52
N HIS A 170 35.90 23.06 31.23
CA HIS A 170 36.83 21.97 30.95
C HIS A 170 37.94 21.75 31.97
N GLU A 171 37.81 22.27 33.22
CA GLU A 171 38.83 22.23 34.27
C GLU A 171 39.33 20.80 34.61
N LYS A 172 38.41 19.85 34.74
CA LYS A 172 38.76 18.46 35.01
C LYS A 172 39.63 17.83 33.91
N LEU A 173 39.36 18.18 32.65
CA LEU A 173 40.15 17.74 31.51
C LEU A 173 41.53 18.34 31.54
N LEU A 174 41.66 19.68 31.74
CA LEU A 174 42.92 20.36 31.82
C LEU A 174 43.78 19.87 32.99
N GLN A 175 43.16 19.58 34.15
CA GLN A 175 43.86 18.95 35.29
C GLN A 175 44.32 17.53 34.96
N SER A 176 43.54 16.74 34.26
CA SER A 176 43.90 15.37 33.81
C SER A 176 45.10 15.40 32.87
N LEU A 177 45.08 16.31 31.88
CA LEU A 177 46.18 16.50 30.93
C LEU A 177 47.50 16.93 31.63
N ARG A 178 47.38 17.81 32.60
CA ARG A 178 48.53 18.23 33.46
C ARG A 178 49.12 17.06 34.24
N ARG A 179 48.26 16.21 34.84
CA ARG A 179 48.72 14.99 35.58
C ARG A 179 49.34 13.96 34.64
N SER A 180 48.93 13.90 33.39
CA SER A 180 49.47 13.00 32.35
C SER A 180 50.81 13.50 31.77
N GLY A 181 51.33 14.67 32.24
CA GLY A 181 52.65 15.18 31.86
C GLY A 181 52.68 16.01 30.57
N TYR A 182 51.52 16.38 30.02
CA TYR A 182 51.50 17.33 28.89
C TYR A 182 51.80 18.73 29.35
N VAL A 183 52.58 19.49 28.53
CA VAL A 183 53.09 20.80 28.90
C VAL A 183 52.26 21.94 28.27
N ARG A 184 51.78 21.75 27.04
CA ARG A 184 51.13 22.80 26.24
C ARG A 184 49.84 22.38 25.61
N VAL A 185 48.89 23.29 25.58
CA VAL A 185 47.60 23.14 24.88
C VAL A 185 47.34 24.36 24.02
N ARG A 186 46.71 24.16 22.87
CA ARG A 186 46.16 25.25 22.06
C ARG A 186 44.68 25.34 22.36
N ILE A 187 44.19 26.48 22.78
CA ILE A 187 42.81 26.74 23.10
C ILE A 187 42.33 27.90 22.23
N ASP A 188 41.30 27.63 21.41
CA ASP A 188 40.72 28.61 20.49
C ASP A 188 41.75 29.31 19.60
N GLY A 189 42.75 28.55 19.15
CA GLY A 189 43.87 29.01 18.32
C GLY A 189 45.07 29.59 19.10
N ASN A 190 44.96 29.84 20.40
CA ASN A 190 46.07 30.40 21.21
C ASN A 190 46.77 29.30 22.01
N LEU A 191 48.12 29.35 22.07
CA LEU A 191 48.92 28.38 22.77
C LEU A 191 49.12 28.82 24.25
N TYR A 192 48.80 27.91 25.19
CA TYR A 192 48.93 28.11 26.64
C TYR A 192 49.83 27.03 27.23
N GLU A 193 50.54 27.39 28.31
CA GLU A 193 51.23 26.38 29.13
C GLU A 193 50.26 25.81 30.17
N LEU A 194 50.21 24.49 30.32
CA LEU A 194 49.28 23.85 31.26
C LEU A 194 49.62 24.14 32.74
N GLU A 195 50.81 24.67 33.03
CA GLU A 195 51.18 25.13 34.36
C GLU A 195 50.52 26.46 34.75
N GLU A 196 50.09 27.25 33.75
CA GLU A 196 49.34 28.48 33.95
C GLU A 196 47.90 28.22 34.41
N GLU A 197 47.32 29.21 35.09
CA GLU A 197 45.91 29.16 35.48
C GLU A 197 45.02 29.51 34.29
N ILE A 198 44.44 28.49 33.66
CA ILE A 198 43.57 28.62 32.49
C ILE A 198 42.13 28.68 32.93
N SER A 199 41.47 29.81 32.80
CA SER A 199 40.05 30.00 33.07
C SER A 199 39.25 30.14 31.76
N LEU A 200 38.29 29.23 31.52
CA LEU A 200 37.45 29.22 30.33
C LEU A 200 36.00 29.59 30.67
N GLU A 201 35.32 30.28 29.77
CA GLU A 201 33.96 30.70 29.97
C GLU A 201 32.96 29.54 29.74
N LYS A 202 32.08 29.27 30.70
CA LYS A 202 31.12 28.15 30.69
C LYS A 202 30.17 28.18 29.49
N ASN A 203 29.78 29.33 29.01
CA ASN A 203 28.76 29.50 27.98
C ASN A 203 29.31 29.64 26.56
N ILE A 204 30.58 29.74 26.37
CA ILE A 204 31.29 29.82 25.09
C ILE A 204 31.70 28.40 24.63
N LYS A 205 31.73 28.20 23.34
CA LYS A 205 32.23 26.96 22.72
C LYS A 205 33.74 27.05 22.62
N HIS A 206 34.45 26.08 23.22
CA HIS A 206 35.90 26.00 23.19
C HIS A 206 36.38 24.83 22.34
N THR A 207 37.55 25.01 21.70
CA THR A 207 38.32 23.96 21.04
C THR A 207 39.63 23.83 21.76
N ILE A 208 39.95 22.64 22.27
CA ILE A 208 41.18 22.37 23.04
C ILE A 208 41.96 21.27 22.33
N GLU A 209 43.20 21.58 21.99
CA GLU A 209 44.14 20.73 21.26
C GLU A 209 45.43 20.60 22.07
N VAL A 210 45.82 19.35 22.38
CA VAL A 210 47.04 19.07 23.17
C VAL A 210 48.22 18.95 22.25
N LEU A 211 49.28 19.74 22.50
CA LEU A 211 50.56 19.61 21.78
C LEU A 211 51.29 18.38 22.33
N VAL A 212 51.45 17.33 21.49
CA VAL A 212 52.08 16.07 21.87
C VAL A 212 53.55 16.05 21.51
N ASP A 213 53.92 16.46 20.30
CA ASP A 213 55.33 16.48 19.89
C ASP A 213 55.62 17.61 18.88
N ARG A 214 56.89 17.96 18.77
CA ARG A 214 57.45 18.90 17.80
C ARG A 214 58.61 18.24 17.07
N LEU A 215 58.44 18.09 15.76
CA LEU A 215 59.34 17.32 14.92
C LEU A 215 59.82 18.12 13.73
N VAL A 216 60.96 17.72 13.16
CA VAL A 216 61.50 18.24 11.92
C VAL A 216 61.65 17.08 10.96
N VAL A 217 61.11 17.16 9.76
CA VAL A 217 61.19 16.14 8.73
C VAL A 217 62.67 15.88 8.37
N ARG A 218 63.14 14.68 8.61
CA ARG A 218 64.49 14.20 8.28
C ARG A 218 64.51 12.67 8.20
N LYS A 219 65.44 12.12 7.46
CA LYS A 219 65.60 10.65 7.40
C LYS A 219 65.88 10.06 8.79
N GLY A 220 65.20 8.95 9.12
CA GLY A 220 65.34 8.21 10.36
C GLY A 220 64.49 8.68 11.54
N ILE A 221 63.47 9.57 11.28
CA ILE A 221 62.55 10.04 12.34
C ILE A 221 61.25 9.19 12.33
N GLU A 222 61.09 8.27 11.39
CA GLU A 222 59.85 7.52 11.15
C GLU A 222 59.35 6.86 12.42
N LYS A 223 60.23 6.17 13.19
CA LYS A 223 59.82 5.51 14.41
C LYS A 223 59.28 6.46 15.46
N ARG A 224 59.97 7.60 15.70
CA ARG A 224 59.50 8.62 16.66
C ARG A 224 58.20 9.28 16.19
N LEU A 225 58.09 9.48 14.89
CA LEU A 225 56.86 10.04 14.29
C LEU A 225 55.71 9.09 14.47
N THR A 226 55.89 7.77 14.26
CA THR A 226 54.88 6.74 14.51
C THR A 226 54.44 6.74 15.96
N ASP A 227 55.38 6.68 16.92
CA ASP A 227 55.08 6.67 18.36
C ASP A 227 54.27 7.94 18.74
N SER A 228 54.66 9.12 18.23
CA SER A 228 53.95 10.37 18.51
C SER A 228 52.56 10.42 17.89
N ILE A 229 52.38 9.90 16.67
CA ILE A 229 51.08 9.82 16.02
C ILE A 229 50.18 8.86 16.82
N GLU A 230 50.62 7.66 17.21
CA GLU A 230 49.86 6.75 18.02
C GLU A 230 49.40 7.35 19.34
N GLN A 231 50.28 8.12 20.00
CA GLN A 231 49.95 8.84 21.21
C GLN A 231 48.89 9.91 20.98
N VAL A 232 49.00 10.70 19.91
CA VAL A 232 47.97 11.69 19.50
C VAL A 232 46.65 11.03 19.24
N LEU A 233 46.61 9.94 18.45
CA LEU A 233 45.39 9.23 18.07
C LEU A 233 44.69 8.61 19.27
N SER A 234 45.48 8.07 20.23
CA SER A 234 44.97 7.56 21.49
C SER A 234 44.30 8.64 22.35
N LEU A 235 44.86 9.82 22.39
CA LEU A 235 44.34 10.93 23.19
C LEU A 235 43.11 11.60 22.57
N SER A 236 43.10 11.70 21.26
CA SER A 236 42.07 12.42 20.48
C SER A 236 40.93 11.54 19.93
N ASN A 237 40.87 10.24 20.29
CA ASN A 237 39.98 9.25 19.67
C ASN A 237 40.15 9.17 18.14
N GLY A 238 41.39 9.10 17.68
CA GLY A 238 41.69 8.81 16.26
C GLY A 238 41.87 10.04 15.38
N LEU A 239 42.05 11.23 15.91
CA LEU A 239 42.31 12.48 15.17
C LEU A 239 43.71 13.01 15.40
N LEU A 240 44.39 13.39 14.34
CA LEU A 240 45.68 14.06 14.35
C LEU A 240 45.57 15.41 13.61
N LEU A 241 45.98 16.47 14.24
CA LEU A 241 46.17 17.77 13.60
C LEU A 241 47.69 18.07 13.54
N VAL A 242 48.17 18.36 12.36
CA VAL A 242 49.57 18.71 12.10
C VAL A 242 49.64 20.16 11.67
N ASP A 243 50.38 21.00 12.40
CA ASP A 243 50.66 22.39 12.05
C ASP A 243 52.12 22.50 11.57
N PHE A 244 52.30 22.93 10.35
CA PHE A 244 53.62 23.05 9.71
C PHE A 244 54.34 24.38 10.00
N LEU A 245 53.80 25.22 10.88
CA LEU A 245 54.37 26.51 11.25
C LEU A 245 54.59 27.52 10.09
N ASN A 246 54.08 27.20 8.92
CA ASN A 246 54.07 28.04 7.72
C ASN A 246 52.66 28.56 7.38
N GLY A 247 51.70 28.33 8.27
CA GLY A 247 50.30 28.65 8.06
C GLY A 247 49.52 27.52 7.40
N GLU A 248 50.17 26.37 7.08
CA GLU A 248 49.50 25.18 6.57
C GLU A 248 49.18 24.25 7.75
N GLU A 249 47.92 23.89 7.91
CA GLU A 249 47.46 22.85 8.83
C GLU A 249 46.95 21.66 8.05
N LEU A 250 47.26 20.44 8.53
CA LEU A 250 46.80 19.19 7.96
C LEU A 250 46.10 18.36 9.05
N GLN A 251 44.86 17.99 8.80
CA GLN A 251 44.11 17.12 9.68
C GLN A 251 44.03 15.70 9.08
N LEU A 252 44.44 14.71 9.90
CA LEU A 252 44.44 13.29 9.54
C LEU A 252 43.59 12.50 10.54
N SER A 253 43.01 11.39 10.13
CA SER A 253 42.13 10.61 11.01
C SER A 253 42.19 9.12 10.71
N THR A 254 42.20 8.31 11.77
CA THR A 254 41.97 6.86 11.70
C THR A 254 40.50 6.53 11.65
N ASN A 255 39.61 7.47 11.96
CA ASN A 255 38.16 7.36 11.85
C ASN A 255 37.68 8.04 10.56
N PHE A 256 36.45 7.72 10.15
CA PHE A 256 35.81 8.44 9.06
C PHE A 256 35.43 9.86 9.50
N ALA A 257 36.36 10.79 9.44
CA ALA A 257 36.14 12.22 9.78
C ALA A 257 36.51 13.12 8.60
N CYS A 258 35.70 14.17 8.37
CA CYS A 258 36.01 15.18 7.37
C CYS A 258 37.16 16.07 7.86
N PRO A 259 38.24 16.23 7.10
CA PRO A 259 39.36 17.05 7.50
C PRO A 259 39.04 18.55 7.49
N PHE A 260 37.96 19.00 6.82
CA PHE A 260 37.65 20.42 6.66
C PHE A 260 36.64 20.95 7.68
N ASP A 261 35.53 20.20 7.92
CA ASP A 261 34.46 20.65 8.82
C ASP A 261 34.40 19.84 10.12
N GLY A 262 35.23 18.80 10.23
CA GLY A 262 35.31 17.97 11.42
C GLY A 262 34.15 17.05 11.67
N THR A 263 33.24 16.92 10.71
CA THR A 263 32.11 15.97 10.79
C THR A 263 32.67 14.56 10.83
N SER A 264 32.40 13.84 11.93
CA SER A 264 32.74 12.44 12.07
C SER A 264 31.57 11.57 11.62
N ILE A 265 31.85 10.58 10.79
CA ILE A 265 30.89 9.54 10.41
C ILE A 265 31.14 8.35 11.34
N GLU A 266 30.06 7.85 11.96
CA GLU A 266 30.11 6.62 12.75
C GLU A 266 30.57 5.44 11.87
N GLU A 267 31.02 4.36 12.49
CA GLU A 267 31.45 3.17 11.75
C GLU A 267 30.36 2.67 10.80
N ILE A 268 30.76 2.46 9.54
CA ILE A 268 29.83 2.07 8.47
C ILE A 268 29.57 0.58 8.56
N GLU A 269 28.40 0.25 9.10
CA GLU A 269 27.89 -1.13 9.23
C GLU A 269 26.57 -1.29 8.49
N PRO A 270 26.12 -2.53 8.19
CA PRO A 270 24.82 -2.74 7.54
C PRO A 270 23.64 -2.13 8.30
N ARG A 271 23.74 -2.00 9.65
CA ARG A 271 22.71 -1.34 10.47
C ARG A 271 22.63 0.18 10.23
N SER A 272 23.69 0.81 9.78
CA SER A 272 23.74 2.23 9.46
C SER A 272 22.84 2.58 8.26
N PHE A 273 22.52 1.62 7.41
CA PHE A 273 21.62 1.77 6.26
C PHE A 273 20.21 1.22 6.53
N SER A 274 19.89 0.84 7.76
CA SER A 274 18.55 0.36 8.12
C SER A 274 17.69 1.49 8.64
N PHE A 275 16.62 1.81 7.94
CA PHE A 275 15.63 2.79 8.41
C PHE A 275 14.70 2.20 9.51
N ASN A 276 14.76 0.89 9.78
CA ASN A 276 14.07 0.24 10.90
C ASN A 276 14.91 0.21 12.18
N ASN A 277 16.16 0.64 12.12
CA ASN A 277 17.10 0.67 13.23
C ASN A 277 17.44 2.13 13.60
N PRO A 278 17.43 2.51 14.89
CA PRO A 278 17.77 3.87 15.34
C PRO A 278 19.17 4.36 14.89
N PHE A 279 20.10 3.44 14.62
CA PHE A 279 21.45 3.79 14.13
C PHE A 279 21.42 4.41 12.72
N GLY A 280 20.56 3.93 11.83
CA GLY A 280 20.46 4.41 10.45
C GLY A 280 19.26 5.32 10.19
N ALA A 281 18.20 5.21 10.99
CA ALA A 281 16.95 5.92 10.78
C ALA A 281 17.09 7.44 10.95
N CYS A 282 16.43 8.21 10.12
CA CYS A 282 16.28 9.66 10.32
C CYS A 282 15.67 9.96 11.70
N PRO A 283 16.30 10.80 12.55
CA PRO A 283 15.83 11.06 13.91
C PRO A 283 14.50 11.83 13.96
N THR A 284 14.12 12.51 12.88
CA THR A 284 12.89 13.33 12.82
C THR A 284 11.67 12.48 12.49
N CYS A 285 11.77 11.53 11.55
CA CYS A 285 10.65 10.68 11.13
C CYS A 285 10.79 9.22 11.57
N PHE A 286 11.84 8.88 12.31
CA PHE A 286 12.11 7.52 12.80
C PHE A 286 12.07 6.45 11.70
N GLY A 287 12.56 6.81 10.50
CA GLY A 287 12.63 5.89 9.35
C GLY A 287 11.34 5.75 8.54
N ILE A 288 10.31 6.54 8.84
CA ILE A 288 9.04 6.50 8.07
C ILE A 288 9.19 7.23 6.73
N GLY A 289 9.98 8.32 6.69
CA GLY A 289 10.23 9.12 5.49
C GLY A 289 9.24 10.25 5.26
N TYR A 290 8.11 10.25 5.94
CA TYR A 290 7.08 11.28 5.83
C TYR A 290 6.47 11.62 7.20
N LYS A 291 5.71 12.68 7.23
CA LYS A 291 4.86 13.06 8.37
C LYS A 291 3.41 13.16 7.91
N MET A 292 2.51 12.85 8.79
CA MET A 292 1.09 13.15 8.64
C MET A 292 0.80 14.43 9.42
N GLU A 293 0.42 15.47 8.70
CA GLU A 293 0.13 16.78 9.28
C GLU A 293 -1.27 17.23 8.83
N PHE A 294 -1.99 17.92 9.73
CA PHE A 294 -3.29 18.48 9.39
C PHE A 294 -3.13 19.56 8.32
N ASP A 295 -3.91 19.46 7.26
CA ASP A 295 -3.90 20.43 6.14
C ASP A 295 -5.10 21.37 6.25
N VAL A 296 -4.82 22.67 6.35
CA VAL A 296 -5.84 23.72 6.42
C VAL A 296 -6.79 23.67 5.22
N LYS A 297 -6.28 23.32 4.02
CA LYS A 297 -7.11 23.22 2.80
C LYS A 297 -8.11 22.06 2.86
N LEU A 298 -7.81 21.01 3.61
CA LEU A 298 -8.75 19.93 3.85
C LEU A 298 -9.76 20.29 4.95
N MET A 299 -9.33 21.11 5.93
CA MET A 299 -10.19 21.57 7.01
C MET A 299 -11.14 22.68 6.57
N ILE A 300 -10.73 23.52 5.62
CA ILE A 300 -11.50 24.60 4.99
C ILE A 300 -11.51 24.36 3.49
N PRO A 301 -12.33 23.42 2.99
CA PRO A 301 -12.29 22.99 1.60
C PRO A 301 -12.89 23.99 0.62
N ASP A 302 -13.77 24.86 1.09
CA ASP A 302 -14.44 25.91 0.31
C ASP A 302 -14.26 27.27 0.98
N GLU A 303 -13.28 28.01 0.53
CA GLU A 303 -12.96 29.34 1.05
C GLU A 303 -13.95 30.43 0.58
N SER A 304 -14.86 30.13 -0.35
CA SER A 304 -15.93 31.03 -0.76
C SER A 304 -17.07 31.13 0.27
N LEU A 305 -17.15 30.16 1.18
CA LEU A 305 -18.08 30.16 2.30
C LEU A 305 -17.57 31.03 3.44
N SER A 306 -18.50 31.65 4.15
CA SER A 306 -18.23 32.33 5.41
C SER A 306 -18.19 31.34 6.59
N LEU A 307 -17.74 31.81 7.76
CA LEU A 307 -17.73 30.99 8.98
C LEU A 307 -19.17 30.61 9.40
N ASN A 308 -20.14 31.49 9.23
CA ASN A 308 -21.55 31.22 9.49
C ASN A 308 -22.18 30.26 8.49
N GLU A 309 -21.69 30.23 7.24
CA GLU A 309 -22.13 29.27 6.24
C GLU A 309 -21.45 27.90 6.41
N GLY A 310 -20.45 27.80 7.28
CA GLY A 310 -19.77 26.57 7.63
C GLY A 310 -18.51 26.28 6.81
N ALA A 311 -17.69 27.27 6.54
CA ALA A 311 -16.39 27.12 5.89
C ALA A 311 -15.51 26.06 6.56
N ILE A 312 -15.56 25.95 7.91
CA ILE A 312 -14.81 24.94 8.69
C ILE A 312 -15.59 23.63 8.71
N SER A 313 -15.06 22.58 8.09
CA SER A 313 -15.72 21.29 7.94
C SER A 313 -15.19 20.18 8.85
N VAL A 314 -14.43 20.51 9.88
CA VAL A 314 -13.80 19.52 10.77
C VAL A 314 -14.73 19.08 11.88
N LEU A 315 -14.61 17.81 12.30
CA LEU A 315 -15.37 17.24 13.40
C LEU A 315 -15.19 18.06 14.69
N GLY A 316 -16.31 18.44 15.31
CA GLY A 316 -16.35 19.32 16.48
C GLY A 316 -16.36 20.83 16.16
N TRP A 317 -16.22 21.20 14.86
CA TRP A 317 -16.35 22.55 14.36
C TRP A 317 -17.50 22.71 13.34
N MET A 318 -18.11 21.59 12.90
CA MET A 318 -19.27 21.61 11.99
C MET A 318 -20.48 22.37 12.56
N ASN A 319 -20.56 22.47 13.88
CA ASN A 319 -21.61 23.25 14.58
C ASN A 319 -21.21 24.71 14.80
N SER A 320 -20.13 25.18 14.17
CA SER A 320 -19.69 26.58 14.25
C SER A 320 -20.75 27.56 13.68
N LYS A 321 -21.62 27.09 12.80
CA LYS A 321 -22.77 27.81 12.28
C LYS A 321 -24.01 27.81 13.22
N ASP A 322 -24.05 26.97 14.24
CA ASP A 322 -25.18 26.87 15.17
C ASP A 322 -25.03 27.88 16.30
N GLU A 323 -25.90 28.88 16.40
CA GLU A 323 -25.86 29.97 17.39
C GLU A 323 -25.84 29.45 18.83
N GLY A 324 -26.36 28.25 19.09
CA GLY A 324 -26.35 27.60 20.42
C GLY A 324 -25.07 26.82 20.73
N SER A 325 -24.04 26.80 19.86
CA SER A 325 -22.80 26.05 20.09
C SER A 325 -21.74 26.92 20.78
N PHE A 326 -20.94 26.30 21.66
CA PHE A 326 -19.78 26.98 22.27
C PHE A 326 -18.76 27.45 21.23
N THR A 327 -18.61 26.71 20.14
CA THR A 327 -17.70 27.05 19.03
C THR A 327 -18.17 28.32 18.32
N HIS A 328 -19.47 28.47 18.08
CA HIS A 328 -20.04 29.71 17.52
C HIS A 328 -19.83 30.88 18.45
N ALA A 329 -20.16 30.74 19.77
CA ALA A 329 -19.95 31.78 20.77
C ALA A 329 -18.47 32.23 20.86
N MET A 330 -17.52 31.30 20.67
CA MET A 330 -16.09 31.60 20.61
C MET A 330 -15.75 32.45 19.37
N LEU A 331 -16.26 32.08 18.20
CA LEU A 331 -16.03 32.83 16.95
C LEU A 331 -16.67 34.23 17.03
N VAL A 332 -17.86 34.37 17.62
CA VAL A 332 -18.49 35.69 17.86
C VAL A 332 -17.62 36.56 18.76
N ALA A 333 -17.14 36.03 19.88
CA ALA A 333 -16.26 36.76 20.77
C ALA A 333 -14.93 37.19 20.11
N MET A 334 -14.42 36.37 19.21
CA MET A 334 -13.23 36.71 18.40
C MET A 334 -13.56 37.79 17.36
N SER A 335 -14.70 37.70 16.68
CA SER A 335 -15.13 38.70 15.71
C SER A 335 -15.26 40.10 16.32
N GLU A 336 -15.88 40.16 17.54
CA GLU A 336 -16.04 41.41 18.31
C GLU A 336 -14.69 42.01 18.75
N LYS A 337 -13.78 41.17 19.27
CA LYS A 337 -12.49 41.62 19.77
C LYS A 337 -11.52 42.06 18.66
N TYR A 338 -11.49 41.36 17.54
CA TYR A 338 -10.53 41.57 16.45
C TYR A 338 -11.12 42.29 15.23
N GLY A 339 -12.41 42.61 15.24
CA GLY A 339 -13.08 43.49 14.28
C GLY A 339 -13.24 42.87 12.89
N PHE A 340 -13.78 41.66 12.81
CA PHE A 340 -14.13 41.01 11.55
C PHE A 340 -15.56 40.44 11.58
N SER A 341 -16.20 40.26 10.42
CA SER A 341 -17.52 39.65 10.34
C SER A 341 -17.44 38.15 10.06
N LEU A 342 -18.32 37.38 10.74
CA LEU A 342 -18.46 35.94 10.51
C LEU A 342 -19.17 35.62 9.18
N ASP A 343 -19.83 36.61 8.56
CA ASP A 343 -20.51 36.46 7.26
C ASP A 343 -19.61 36.77 6.08
N THR A 344 -18.37 37.23 6.31
CA THR A 344 -17.39 37.45 5.24
C THR A 344 -16.85 36.11 4.73
N PRO A 345 -16.83 35.86 3.43
CA PRO A 345 -16.19 34.68 2.83
C PRO A 345 -14.75 34.50 3.34
N PHE A 346 -14.37 33.27 3.67
CA PHE A 346 -13.07 33.00 4.29
C PHE A 346 -11.90 33.52 3.45
N GLN A 347 -11.99 33.41 2.10
CA GLN A 347 -10.98 33.95 1.17
C GLN A 347 -10.77 35.47 1.29
N GLU A 348 -11.82 36.23 1.66
CA GLU A 348 -11.80 37.69 1.76
C GLU A 348 -11.35 38.22 3.13
N LEU A 349 -11.26 37.35 4.13
CA LEU A 349 -10.72 37.70 5.45
C LEU A 349 -9.23 38.10 5.32
N SER A 350 -8.82 39.08 6.13
CA SER A 350 -7.43 39.49 6.18
C SER A 350 -6.50 38.33 6.63
N GLU A 351 -5.28 38.28 6.15
CA GLU A 351 -4.30 37.24 6.54
C GLU A 351 -4.07 37.18 8.05
N LYS A 352 -4.18 38.33 8.74
CA LYS A 352 -4.14 38.39 10.20
C LYS A 352 -5.27 37.63 10.87
N VAL A 353 -6.49 37.76 10.37
CA VAL A 353 -7.69 37.07 10.87
C VAL A 353 -7.63 35.59 10.53
N LYS A 354 -7.25 35.22 9.31
CA LYS A 354 -7.03 33.83 8.91
C LYS A 354 -6.05 33.14 9.84
N ASN A 355 -4.90 33.81 10.12
CA ASN A 355 -3.89 33.29 11.02
C ASN A 355 -4.40 33.12 12.47
N LEU A 356 -5.19 34.07 12.99
CA LEU A 356 -5.85 33.95 14.30
C LEU A 356 -6.79 32.75 14.36
N ILE A 357 -7.57 32.48 13.32
CA ILE A 357 -8.49 31.33 13.27
C ILE A 357 -7.70 30.01 13.19
N ILE A 358 -6.65 29.96 12.38
CA ILE A 358 -5.85 28.74 12.14
C ILE A 358 -4.94 28.44 13.32
N ASN A 359 -4.14 29.41 13.79
CA ASN A 359 -3.05 29.24 14.75
C ASN A 359 -3.37 29.75 16.17
N GLY A 360 -4.51 30.46 16.34
CA GLY A 360 -4.98 30.92 17.64
C GLY A 360 -4.46 32.29 18.09
N THR A 361 -4.78 32.66 19.32
CA THR A 361 -4.55 33.99 19.89
C THR A 361 -3.20 34.10 20.64
N ASN A 362 -2.30 33.14 20.51
CA ASN A 362 -1.00 33.10 21.21
C ASN A 362 -1.10 33.34 22.75
N GLY A 363 -2.13 32.79 23.38
CA GLY A 363 -2.39 32.92 24.84
C GLY A 363 -3.20 34.14 25.23
N GLU A 364 -3.52 35.03 24.32
CA GLU A 364 -4.43 36.16 24.62
C GLU A 364 -5.85 35.67 24.86
N ARG A 365 -6.43 36.06 26.01
CA ARG A 365 -7.77 35.60 26.40
C ARG A 365 -8.89 36.43 25.78
N VAL A 366 -9.93 35.72 25.37
CA VAL A 366 -11.19 36.27 24.81
C VAL A 366 -12.31 35.96 25.80
N THR A 367 -13.20 36.93 26.02
CA THR A 367 -14.37 36.74 26.89
C THR A 367 -15.51 36.17 26.07
N VAL A 368 -15.86 34.91 26.32
CA VAL A 368 -16.92 34.19 25.62
C VAL A 368 -18.20 34.19 26.45
N HIS A 369 -19.26 34.75 25.90
CA HIS A 369 -20.61 34.70 26.47
C HIS A 369 -21.34 33.50 25.87
N TYR A 370 -21.51 32.42 26.63
CA TYR A 370 -22.16 31.21 26.18
C TYR A 370 -23.49 30.98 26.92
N GLN A 371 -24.57 30.79 26.18
CA GLN A 371 -25.86 30.43 26.69
C GLN A 371 -26.24 29.02 26.21
N SER A 372 -26.29 28.07 27.16
CA SER A 372 -26.69 26.71 26.86
C SER A 372 -28.15 26.62 26.44
N GLN A 373 -28.52 25.68 25.58
CA GLN A 373 -29.91 25.33 25.25
C GLN A 373 -30.79 25.06 26.51
N TYR A 374 -30.17 24.77 27.65
CA TYR A 374 -30.83 24.54 28.95
C TYR A 374 -30.89 25.79 29.82
N GLY A 375 -30.67 26.99 29.29
CA GLY A 375 -30.94 28.25 29.91
C GLY A 375 -29.96 28.78 30.96
N LYS A 376 -28.79 28.13 31.18
CA LYS A 376 -27.73 28.64 32.06
C LYS A 376 -26.69 29.40 31.25
N GLY A 377 -26.66 30.72 31.37
CA GLY A 377 -25.58 31.55 30.79
C GLY A 377 -24.29 31.40 31.60
N ALA A 378 -23.16 31.30 30.94
CA ALA A 378 -21.82 31.29 31.52
C ALA A 378 -20.90 32.23 30.75
N VAL A 379 -20.03 32.94 31.49
CA VAL A 379 -18.97 33.78 30.90
C VAL A 379 -17.65 33.09 31.12
N HIS A 380 -16.95 32.82 30.07
CA HIS A 380 -15.66 32.14 30.11
C HIS A 380 -14.56 33.06 29.55
N GLN A 381 -13.44 33.15 30.25
CA GLN A 381 -12.23 33.75 29.69
C GLN A 381 -11.30 32.67 29.15
N VAL A 382 -11.25 32.52 27.86
CA VAL A 382 -10.54 31.42 27.18
C VAL A 382 -9.51 31.99 26.21
N ALA A 383 -8.30 31.44 26.21
CA ALA A 383 -7.34 31.68 25.11
C ALA A 383 -7.69 30.71 23.99
N PHE A 384 -7.97 31.25 22.81
CA PHE A 384 -8.26 30.41 21.67
C PHE A 384 -6.96 29.76 21.12
N GLU A 385 -6.88 28.44 21.19
CA GLU A 385 -5.66 27.67 20.80
C GLU A 385 -5.44 27.58 19.29
N GLY A 386 -6.43 27.98 18.48
CA GLY A 386 -6.42 27.81 17.03
C GLY A 386 -6.99 26.49 16.56
N LEU A 387 -7.43 26.49 15.31
CA LEU A 387 -8.04 25.31 14.69
C LEU A 387 -7.05 24.12 14.62
N LEU A 388 -5.80 24.35 14.19
CA LEU A 388 -4.76 23.31 14.07
C LEU A 388 -4.45 22.66 15.43
N ALA A 389 -4.10 23.46 16.43
CA ALA A 389 -3.72 22.94 17.74
C ALA A 389 -4.90 22.21 18.41
N ASN A 390 -6.13 22.74 18.27
CA ASN A 390 -7.35 22.11 18.78
C ASN A 390 -7.57 20.71 18.19
N ILE A 391 -7.44 20.58 16.87
CA ILE A 391 -7.63 19.31 16.18
C ILE A 391 -6.52 18.31 16.50
N GLU A 392 -5.27 18.76 16.55
CA GLU A 392 -4.13 17.90 16.95
C GLU A 392 -4.31 17.36 18.38
N ARG A 393 -4.73 18.20 19.30
CA ARG A 393 -5.00 17.78 20.67
C ARG A 393 -6.14 16.76 20.72
N ARG A 394 -7.26 17.05 20.05
CA ARG A 394 -8.40 16.11 19.99
C ARG A 394 -8.04 14.77 19.36
N TYR A 395 -7.23 14.77 18.33
CA TYR A 395 -6.73 13.54 17.69
C TYR A 395 -5.86 12.72 18.65
N LYS A 396 -4.94 13.38 19.39
CA LYS A 396 -4.08 12.72 20.39
C LYS A 396 -4.87 12.15 21.57
N GLU A 397 -5.88 12.86 22.02
CA GLU A 397 -6.74 12.49 23.17
C GLU A 397 -7.87 11.52 22.78
N CYS A 398 -8.06 11.22 21.49
CA CYS A 398 -9.14 10.39 21.02
C CYS A 398 -8.86 8.90 21.27
N PHE A 399 -9.75 8.23 22.01
CA PHE A 399 -9.70 6.78 22.27
C PHE A 399 -10.47 5.96 21.24
N SER A 400 -11.29 6.58 20.39
CA SER A 400 -12.10 5.90 19.39
C SER A 400 -11.40 5.81 18.06
N GLU A 401 -11.06 4.60 17.62
CA GLU A 401 -10.46 4.34 16.30
C GLU A 401 -11.31 4.93 15.15
N LYS A 402 -12.64 4.85 15.27
CA LYS A 402 -13.54 5.45 14.27
C LYS A 402 -13.36 6.97 14.17
N MET A 403 -13.27 7.66 15.29
CA MET A 403 -13.06 9.12 15.31
C MET A 403 -11.64 9.49 14.84
N LYS A 404 -10.62 8.69 15.16
CA LYS A 404 -9.27 8.92 14.63
C LYS A 404 -9.25 8.88 13.10
N ILE A 405 -9.89 7.88 12.50
CA ILE A 405 -10.01 7.75 11.04
C ILE A 405 -10.74 8.98 10.45
N GLU A 406 -11.73 9.51 11.13
CA GLU A 406 -12.43 10.74 10.72
C GLU A 406 -11.50 11.98 10.75
N TYR A 407 -10.63 12.10 11.77
CA TYR A 407 -9.63 13.18 11.81
C TYR A 407 -8.54 13.00 10.76
N GLU A 408 -8.11 11.77 10.49
CA GLU A 408 -7.08 11.45 9.49
C GLU A 408 -7.45 11.89 8.06
N GLN A 409 -8.75 12.02 7.76
CA GLN A 409 -9.22 12.58 6.48
C GLN A 409 -8.80 14.04 6.25
N PHE A 410 -8.45 14.76 7.32
CA PHE A 410 -7.97 16.14 7.27
C PHE A 410 -6.44 16.24 7.31
N MET A 411 -5.74 15.09 7.27
CA MET A 411 -4.29 15.04 7.25
C MET A 411 -3.76 14.84 5.83
N ARG A 412 -2.62 15.44 5.58
CA ARG A 412 -1.83 15.25 4.37
C ARG A 412 -0.51 14.57 4.71
N ILE A 413 -0.09 13.68 3.84
CA ILE A 413 1.23 13.07 3.92
C ILE A 413 2.23 14.02 3.25
N THR A 414 3.19 14.53 4.02
CA THR A 414 4.27 15.40 3.53
C THR A 414 5.61 14.70 3.70
N PRO A 415 6.56 14.85 2.75
CA PRO A 415 7.91 14.34 2.95
C PRO A 415 8.53 14.91 4.23
N CYS A 416 9.29 14.09 4.96
CA CYS A 416 9.96 14.53 6.18
C CYS A 416 10.90 15.71 5.87
N PRO A 417 10.84 16.84 6.60
CA PRO A 417 11.63 18.04 6.32
C PRO A 417 13.14 17.83 6.48
N SER A 418 13.57 16.82 7.26
CA SER A 418 14.99 16.55 7.49
C SER A 418 15.62 15.57 6.51
N CYS A 419 14.88 14.55 6.07
CA CYS A 419 15.43 13.53 5.16
C CYS A 419 14.79 13.56 3.78
N HIS A 420 13.82 14.45 3.53
CA HIS A 420 13.11 14.61 2.25
C HIS A 420 12.60 13.30 1.63
N GLY A 421 12.16 12.35 2.48
CA GLY A 421 11.69 11.04 2.06
C GLY A 421 12.73 9.92 2.12
N ALA A 422 14.02 10.22 2.27
CA ALA A 422 15.10 9.22 2.24
C ALA A 422 15.14 8.27 3.44
N ARG A 423 14.40 8.52 4.52
CA ARG A 423 14.24 7.68 5.72
C ARG A 423 15.50 7.50 6.58
N LEU A 424 16.67 7.83 6.06
CA LEU A 424 17.99 7.61 6.67
C LEU A 424 18.63 8.91 7.19
N LYS A 425 19.64 8.76 8.05
CA LYS A 425 20.50 9.86 8.50
C LYS A 425 21.33 10.42 7.36
N PRO A 426 21.73 11.71 7.40
CA PRO A 426 22.62 12.31 6.40
C PRO A 426 23.96 11.59 6.26
N SER A 427 24.53 11.08 7.36
CA SER A 427 25.78 10.30 7.35
C SER A 427 25.68 8.99 6.54
N SER A 428 24.55 8.32 6.60
CA SER A 428 24.28 7.12 5.80
C SER A 428 24.05 7.45 4.33
N LEU A 429 23.39 8.57 4.04
CA LEU A 429 23.16 9.05 2.68
C LEU A 429 24.45 9.59 2.02
N GLY A 430 25.47 9.96 2.81
CA GLY A 430 26.79 10.33 2.30
C GLY A 430 27.61 9.17 1.75
N VAL A 431 27.18 7.92 1.88
CA VAL A 431 27.91 6.75 1.35
C VAL A 431 27.38 6.40 -0.04
N THR A 432 28.28 6.28 -1.03
CA THR A 432 27.91 5.98 -2.42
C THR A 432 28.53 4.69 -2.94
N VAL A 433 27.83 4.03 -3.83
CA VAL A 433 28.31 2.91 -4.66
C VAL A 433 27.93 3.24 -6.09
N GLY A 434 28.89 3.18 -7.05
CA GLY A 434 28.61 3.56 -8.43
C GLY A 434 27.97 4.95 -8.54
N GLU A 435 28.53 5.93 -7.80
CA GLU A 435 28.12 7.35 -7.76
C GLU A 435 26.73 7.63 -7.18
N LYS A 436 25.98 6.60 -6.72
CA LYS A 436 24.65 6.76 -6.12
C LYS A 436 24.65 6.38 -4.65
N ASN A 437 23.97 7.17 -3.82
CA ASN A 437 23.65 6.74 -2.47
C ASN A 437 22.51 5.68 -2.47
N ILE A 438 22.32 5.02 -1.32
CA ILE A 438 21.35 3.93 -1.24
C ILE A 438 19.90 4.38 -1.52
N HIS A 439 19.54 5.60 -1.17
CA HIS A 439 18.20 6.14 -1.46
C HIS A 439 18.03 6.41 -2.95
N GLU A 440 18.98 7.10 -3.59
CA GLU A 440 18.95 7.35 -5.04
C GLU A 440 18.87 6.05 -5.84
N ALA A 441 19.65 5.04 -5.44
CA ALA A 441 19.61 3.74 -6.08
C ALA A 441 18.24 3.04 -5.91
N THR A 442 17.61 3.16 -4.73
CA THR A 442 16.29 2.56 -4.50
C THR A 442 15.13 3.31 -5.15
N MET A 443 15.33 4.57 -5.54
CA MET A 443 14.33 5.37 -6.27
C MET A 443 14.27 5.05 -7.76
N LEU A 444 15.30 4.42 -8.32
CA LEU A 444 15.30 3.96 -9.71
C LEU A 444 14.16 2.96 -9.94
N SER A 445 13.59 2.96 -11.14
CA SER A 445 12.73 1.87 -11.59
C SER A 445 13.55 0.56 -11.67
N MET A 446 12.88 -0.58 -11.63
CA MET A 446 13.57 -1.88 -11.53
C MET A 446 14.47 -2.16 -12.75
N ASP A 447 14.08 -1.71 -13.95
CA ASP A 447 14.89 -1.76 -15.15
C ASP A 447 16.13 -0.85 -15.04
N GLU A 448 15.96 0.43 -14.69
CA GLU A 448 17.06 1.37 -14.45
C GLU A 448 17.99 0.88 -13.33
N PHE A 449 17.42 0.30 -12.25
CA PHE A 449 18.18 -0.28 -11.15
C PHE A 449 19.02 -1.49 -11.61
N PHE A 450 18.44 -2.37 -12.43
CA PHE A 450 19.14 -3.52 -12.97
C PHE A 450 20.29 -3.13 -13.91
N ASP A 451 20.08 -2.10 -14.72
CA ASP A 451 21.12 -1.56 -15.62
C ASP A 451 22.22 -0.87 -14.81
N TRP A 452 21.84 -0.09 -13.79
CA TRP A 452 22.80 0.54 -12.89
C TRP A 452 23.66 -0.50 -12.17
N ILE A 453 23.07 -1.55 -11.56
CA ILE A 453 23.82 -2.57 -10.81
C ILE A 453 24.77 -3.38 -11.73
N ASN A 454 24.47 -3.49 -13.02
CA ASN A 454 25.35 -4.10 -14.00
C ASN A 454 26.47 -3.16 -14.47
N SER A 455 26.27 -1.85 -14.40
CA SER A 455 27.26 -0.85 -14.81
C SER A 455 28.31 -0.52 -13.75
N ILE A 456 28.13 -0.96 -12.51
CA ILE A 456 29.03 -0.66 -11.39
C ILE A 456 30.43 -1.22 -11.68
N ARG A 457 31.42 -0.34 -11.63
CA ARG A 457 32.84 -0.70 -11.75
C ARG A 457 33.48 -0.62 -10.36
N LEU A 458 33.97 -1.74 -9.87
CA LEU A 458 34.67 -1.89 -8.59
C LEU A 458 36.14 -2.19 -8.81
N LYS A 459 36.97 -1.81 -7.86
CA LYS A 459 38.38 -2.24 -7.84
C LYS A 459 38.47 -3.77 -7.63
N PRO A 460 39.57 -4.44 -8.06
CA PRO A 460 39.65 -5.91 -8.01
C PRO A 460 39.36 -6.52 -6.62
N MET A 461 39.77 -5.89 -5.55
CA MET A 461 39.51 -6.34 -4.18
C MET A 461 38.05 -6.13 -3.79
N GLU A 462 37.50 -4.96 -4.09
CA GLU A 462 36.09 -4.62 -3.83
C GLU A 462 35.17 -5.55 -4.64
N ALA A 463 35.51 -5.86 -5.90
CA ALA A 463 34.77 -6.76 -6.77
C ALA A 463 34.68 -8.17 -6.17
N LYS A 464 35.79 -8.69 -5.59
CA LYS A 464 35.81 -9.99 -4.92
C LYS A 464 34.93 -10.01 -3.67
N ILE A 465 34.93 -8.92 -2.88
CA ILE A 465 34.06 -8.77 -1.69
C ILE A 465 32.59 -8.72 -2.09
N ALA A 466 32.28 -7.99 -3.15
CA ALA A 466 30.89 -7.74 -3.59
C ALA A 466 30.32 -8.88 -4.45
N GLU A 467 31.11 -9.83 -4.92
CA GLU A 467 30.72 -10.84 -5.93
C GLU A 467 29.42 -11.58 -5.56
N GLN A 468 29.36 -12.16 -4.37
CA GLN A 468 28.17 -12.89 -3.93
C GLN A 468 26.97 -11.94 -3.71
N ILE A 469 27.22 -10.76 -3.15
CA ILE A 469 26.17 -9.76 -2.87
C ILE A 469 25.54 -9.31 -4.18
N LEU A 470 26.36 -8.96 -5.18
CA LEU A 470 25.91 -8.53 -6.49
C LEU A 470 25.16 -9.65 -7.23
N ARG A 471 25.61 -10.89 -7.09
CA ARG A 471 24.91 -12.04 -7.68
C ARG A 471 23.49 -12.17 -7.15
N GLU A 472 23.31 -12.06 -5.82
CA GLU A 472 21.98 -12.13 -5.19
C GLU A 472 21.09 -10.94 -5.58
N ILE A 473 21.63 -9.71 -5.59
CA ILE A 473 20.87 -8.53 -6.02
C ILE A 473 20.42 -8.69 -7.48
N LYS A 474 21.32 -9.10 -8.38
CA LYS A 474 21.01 -9.31 -9.80
C LYS A 474 19.96 -10.39 -10.01
N ALA A 475 20.07 -11.51 -9.30
CA ALA A 475 19.11 -12.61 -9.40
C ALA A 475 17.70 -12.17 -8.99
N ARG A 476 17.55 -11.53 -7.81
CA ARG A 476 16.27 -11.05 -7.31
C ARG A 476 15.68 -9.94 -8.19
N SER A 477 16.52 -9.01 -8.63
CA SER A 477 16.08 -7.96 -9.56
C SER A 477 15.59 -8.54 -10.88
N ARG A 478 16.26 -9.57 -11.40
CA ARG A 478 15.86 -10.26 -12.63
C ARG A 478 14.49 -10.91 -12.48
N PHE A 479 14.20 -11.54 -11.33
CA PHE A 479 12.88 -12.12 -11.09
C PHE A 479 11.78 -11.05 -11.04
N MET A 480 12.07 -9.87 -10.51
CA MET A 480 11.11 -8.75 -10.54
C MET A 480 10.80 -8.31 -11.98
N LEU A 481 11.80 -8.29 -12.85
CA LEU A 481 11.62 -7.99 -14.28
C LEU A 481 10.83 -9.10 -15.00
N ASP A 482 11.12 -10.36 -14.68
CA ASP A 482 10.48 -11.53 -15.30
C ASP A 482 8.97 -11.61 -14.96
N VAL A 483 8.52 -11.07 -13.79
CA VAL A 483 7.10 -10.97 -13.45
C VAL A 483 6.43 -9.67 -13.90
N GLY A 484 7.11 -8.87 -14.74
CA GLY A 484 6.54 -7.65 -15.32
C GLY A 484 6.46 -6.44 -14.38
N LEU A 485 7.30 -6.37 -13.34
CA LEU A 485 7.36 -5.27 -12.37
C LEU A 485 8.51 -4.29 -12.63
N ASN A 486 8.86 -4.11 -13.90
CA ASN A 486 9.97 -3.26 -14.35
C ASN A 486 9.82 -1.78 -13.96
N TYR A 487 8.60 -1.28 -13.84
CA TYR A 487 8.27 0.11 -13.51
C TYR A 487 8.32 0.43 -12.01
N LEU A 488 8.33 -0.57 -11.11
CA LEU A 488 8.37 -0.35 -9.67
C LEU A 488 9.76 0.08 -9.19
N SER A 489 9.80 0.98 -8.20
CA SER A 489 11.02 1.32 -7.48
C SER A 489 11.11 0.55 -6.16
N LEU A 490 12.33 0.25 -5.71
CA LEU A 490 12.56 -0.43 -4.42
C LEU A 490 12.12 0.42 -3.20
N ALA A 491 12.12 1.75 -3.33
CA ALA A 491 11.69 2.68 -2.29
C ALA A 491 10.16 2.76 -2.14
N ARG A 492 9.38 2.27 -3.11
CA ARG A 492 7.92 2.34 -3.07
C ARG A 492 7.37 1.60 -1.84
N SER A 493 6.48 2.27 -1.11
CA SER A 493 5.84 1.69 0.07
C SER A 493 4.96 0.50 -0.29
N ALA A 494 5.08 -0.61 0.45
CA ALA A 494 4.26 -1.80 0.24
C ALA A 494 2.75 -1.55 0.39
N GLY A 495 2.37 -0.58 1.23
CA GLY A 495 0.96 -0.19 1.41
C GLY A 495 0.32 0.53 0.22
N THR A 496 1.10 0.97 -0.77
CA THR A 496 0.62 1.64 -2.00
C THR A 496 0.52 0.71 -3.20
N LEU A 497 0.85 -0.56 -3.01
CA LEU A 497 0.80 -1.56 -4.07
C LEU A 497 -0.64 -2.05 -4.29
N SER A 498 -0.97 -2.32 -5.54
CA SER A 498 -2.19 -3.06 -5.87
C SER A 498 -2.08 -4.52 -5.39
N GLY A 499 -3.22 -5.21 -5.28
CA GLY A 499 -3.24 -6.63 -4.91
C GLY A 499 -2.37 -7.48 -5.84
N GLY A 500 -2.49 -7.31 -7.14
CA GLY A 500 -1.69 -8.03 -8.14
C GLY A 500 -0.20 -7.68 -8.10
N GLU A 501 0.19 -6.41 -7.88
CA GLU A 501 1.59 -6.02 -7.68
C GLU A 501 2.20 -6.72 -6.46
N SER A 502 1.48 -6.72 -5.33
CA SER A 502 1.93 -7.36 -4.09
C SER A 502 2.10 -8.88 -4.25
N GLN A 503 1.16 -9.51 -4.94
CA GLN A 503 1.21 -10.95 -5.24
C GLN A 503 2.40 -11.32 -6.12
N ARG A 504 2.66 -10.56 -7.19
CA ARG A 504 3.81 -10.77 -8.08
C ARG A 504 5.15 -10.54 -7.39
N ILE A 505 5.25 -9.57 -6.48
CA ILE A 505 6.43 -9.38 -5.65
C ILE A 505 6.71 -10.63 -4.82
N ARG A 506 5.68 -11.22 -4.19
CA ARG A 506 5.83 -12.46 -3.43
C ARG A 506 6.24 -13.62 -4.33
N LEU A 507 5.62 -13.75 -5.51
CA LEU A 507 5.99 -14.76 -6.49
C LEU A 507 7.48 -14.62 -6.87
N ALA A 508 7.94 -13.42 -7.21
CA ALA A 508 9.35 -13.15 -7.52
C ALA A 508 10.28 -13.50 -6.35
N THR A 509 9.89 -13.20 -5.11
CA THR A 509 10.66 -13.52 -3.90
C THR A 509 10.76 -15.04 -3.70
N GLN A 510 9.67 -15.78 -3.89
CA GLN A 510 9.63 -17.23 -3.74
C GLN A 510 10.47 -17.94 -4.80
N ILE A 511 10.41 -17.50 -6.05
CA ILE A 511 11.28 -18.03 -7.12
C ILE A 511 12.75 -17.77 -6.77
N GLY A 512 13.04 -16.58 -6.23
CA GLY A 512 14.38 -16.21 -5.78
C GLY A 512 14.92 -17.08 -4.65
N SER A 513 14.06 -17.74 -3.86
CA SER A 513 14.47 -18.65 -2.79
C SER A 513 15.07 -19.96 -3.32
N GLY A 514 14.82 -20.32 -4.60
CA GLY A 514 15.33 -21.54 -5.22
C GLY A 514 14.81 -22.86 -4.62
N LEU A 515 13.66 -22.80 -3.95
CA LEU A 515 13.04 -23.99 -3.35
C LEU A 515 12.59 -24.97 -4.43
N VAL A 516 12.82 -26.26 -4.19
CA VAL A 516 12.51 -27.38 -5.10
C VAL A 516 11.66 -28.42 -4.34
N GLY A 517 10.73 -29.06 -5.05
CA GLY A 517 9.87 -30.09 -4.48
C GLY A 517 8.74 -29.53 -3.60
N VAL A 518 8.36 -28.27 -3.80
CA VAL A 518 7.30 -27.55 -3.08
C VAL A 518 6.02 -27.50 -3.93
N ALA A 519 4.86 -27.44 -3.30
CA ALA A 519 3.59 -27.14 -3.95
C ALA A 519 3.29 -25.63 -3.80
N TYR A 520 3.33 -24.88 -4.88
CA TYR A 520 2.92 -23.48 -4.92
C TYR A 520 1.43 -23.39 -5.27
N ILE A 521 0.67 -22.69 -4.45
CA ILE A 521 -0.77 -22.47 -4.65
C ILE A 521 -1.00 -20.97 -4.81
N LEU A 522 -1.43 -20.56 -6.01
CA LEU A 522 -1.60 -19.18 -6.40
C LEU A 522 -3.09 -18.85 -6.64
N ASP A 523 -3.49 -17.65 -6.19
CA ASP A 523 -4.84 -17.13 -6.37
C ASP A 523 -4.83 -16.05 -7.46
N GLU A 524 -5.32 -16.38 -8.64
CA GLU A 524 -5.50 -15.47 -9.78
C GLU A 524 -4.30 -14.55 -10.05
N PRO A 525 -3.10 -15.10 -10.32
CA PRO A 525 -1.89 -14.29 -10.47
C PRO A 525 -1.87 -13.39 -11.71
N SER A 526 -2.76 -13.60 -12.69
CA SER A 526 -2.92 -12.77 -13.89
C SER A 526 -3.67 -11.46 -13.65
N ILE A 527 -4.22 -11.25 -12.44
CA ILE A 527 -5.04 -10.07 -12.13
C ILE A 527 -4.33 -8.75 -12.41
N GLY A 528 -5.04 -7.84 -13.11
CA GLY A 528 -4.54 -6.50 -13.42
C GLY A 528 -3.36 -6.48 -14.38
N LEU A 529 -3.11 -7.59 -15.10
CA LEU A 529 -2.08 -7.67 -16.12
C LEU A 529 -2.64 -7.36 -17.51
N HIS A 530 -1.86 -6.59 -18.24
CA HIS A 530 -2.00 -6.54 -19.70
C HIS A 530 -1.54 -7.87 -20.31
N GLN A 531 -2.11 -8.31 -21.42
CA GLN A 531 -1.78 -9.60 -22.06
C GLN A 531 -0.27 -9.78 -22.30
N ARG A 532 0.44 -8.73 -22.71
CA ARG A 532 1.91 -8.74 -22.86
C ARG A 532 2.64 -9.15 -21.57
N ASP A 533 2.16 -8.67 -20.42
CA ASP A 533 2.79 -8.97 -19.14
C ASP A 533 2.34 -10.35 -18.61
N ASN A 534 1.17 -10.82 -19.04
CA ASN A 534 0.66 -12.17 -18.74
C ASN A 534 1.53 -13.25 -19.40
N ASP A 535 2.00 -13.05 -20.64
CA ASP A 535 2.93 -13.95 -21.31
C ASP A 535 4.22 -14.18 -20.47
N LYS A 536 4.72 -13.11 -19.83
CA LYS A 536 5.89 -13.20 -18.92
C LYS A 536 5.58 -13.99 -17.66
N LEU A 537 4.39 -13.78 -17.10
CA LEU A 537 3.92 -14.51 -15.91
C LEU A 537 3.82 -16.00 -16.22
N ILE A 538 3.19 -16.39 -17.33
CA ILE A 538 3.06 -17.79 -17.75
C ILE A 538 4.44 -18.44 -17.91
N ALA A 539 5.38 -17.76 -18.58
CA ALA A 539 6.77 -18.24 -18.70
C ALA A 539 7.43 -18.44 -17.33
N THR A 540 7.14 -17.57 -16.37
CA THR A 540 7.64 -17.64 -14.99
C THR A 540 7.05 -18.84 -14.24
N LEU A 541 5.74 -19.09 -14.35
CA LEU A 541 5.07 -20.25 -13.75
C LEU A 541 5.60 -21.57 -14.32
N LYS A 542 5.81 -21.65 -15.63
CA LYS A 542 6.45 -22.79 -16.28
C LYS A 542 7.87 -23.04 -15.78
N ARG A 543 8.66 -21.99 -15.63
CA ARG A 543 10.00 -22.08 -15.06
C ARG A 543 9.96 -22.61 -13.63
N LEU A 544 9.01 -22.17 -12.81
CA LEU A 544 8.82 -22.65 -11.44
C LEU A 544 8.50 -24.15 -11.42
N ARG A 545 7.63 -24.62 -12.32
CA ARG A 545 7.33 -26.03 -12.56
C ARG A 545 8.59 -26.80 -12.99
N ASP A 546 9.32 -26.30 -13.96
CA ASP A 546 10.50 -26.97 -14.55
C ASP A 546 11.66 -27.11 -13.54
N LEU A 547 11.64 -26.32 -12.44
CA LEU A 547 12.52 -26.52 -11.29
C LEU A 547 12.14 -27.73 -10.41
N GLY A 548 11.07 -28.46 -10.73
CA GLY A 548 10.60 -29.62 -9.98
C GLY A 548 9.61 -29.25 -8.88
N ASN A 549 8.79 -28.24 -9.09
CA ASN A 549 7.71 -27.83 -8.19
C ASN A 549 6.32 -28.14 -8.79
N SER A 550 5.36 -28.44 -7.95
CA SER A 550 3.97 -28.49 -8.34
C SER A 550 3.38 -27.08 -8.25
N VAL A 551 2.79 -26.60 -9.35
CA VAL A 551 2.21 -25.24 -9.41
C VAL A 551 0.72 -25.36 -9.64
N ILE A 552 -0.09 -25.06 -8.60
CA ILE A 552 -1.54 -25.11 -8.64
C ILE A 552 -2.06 -23.68 -8.65
N VAL A 553 -2.80 -23.30 -9.68
CA VAL A 553 -3.24 -21.93 -9.92
C VAL A 553 -4.75 -21.89 -10.00
N VAL A 554 -5.41 -21.07 -9.20
CA VAL A 554 -6.81 -20.70 -9.42
C VAL A 554 -6.82 -19.61 -10.48
N GLU A 555 -7.41 -19.86 -11.66
CA GLU A 555 -7.33 -18.93 -12.78
C GLU A 555 -8.56 -18.90 -13.67
N HIS A 556 -8.74 -17.76 -14.34
CA HIS A 556 -9.80 -17.51 -15.32
C HIS A 556 -9.25 -17.02 -16.67
N ASP A 557 -7.94 -16.84 -16.78
CA ASP A 557 -7.28 -16.38 -18.00
C ASP A 557 -7.17 -17.50 -19.04
N GLU A 558 -7.56 -17.20 -20.28
CA GLU A 558 -7.57 -18.17 -21.39
C GLU A 558 -6.16 -18.67 -21.72
N ASP A 559 -5.17 -17.75 -21.80
CA ASP A 559 -3.81 -18.11 -22.22
C ASP A 559 -3.13 -18.99 -21.15
N THR A 560 -3.34 -18.69 -19.86
CA THR A 560 -2.85 -19.52 -18.75
C THR A 560 -3.47 -20.93 -18.78
N MET A 561 -4.77 -21.03 -19.06
CA MET A 561 -5.45 -22.34 -19.18
C MET A 561 -4.92 -23.15 -20.36
N ARG A 562 -4.69 -22.53 -21.51
CA ARG A 562 -4.15 -23.21 -22.72
C ARG A 562 -2.74 -23.74 -22.52
N GLU A 563 -1.96 -23.11 -21.68
CA GLU A 563 -0.56 -23.43 -21.39
C GLU A 563 -0.38 -24.35 -20.16
N ALA A 564 -1.49 -24.71 -19.49
CA ALA A 564 -1.49 -25.62 -18.34
C ALA A 564 -1.29 -27.08 -18.78
N ASP A 565 -0.57 -27.86 -17.95
CA ASP A 565 -0.42 -29.31 -18.15
C ASP A 565 -1.73 -30.06 -17.82
N MET A 566 -2.58 -29.48 -16.94
CA MET A 566 -3.88 -30.02 -16.54
C MET A 566 -4.81 -28.91 -16.11
N ILE A 567 -6.06 -29.01 -16.47
CA ILE A 567 -7.13 -28.14 -16.01
C ILE A 567 -8.14 -28.96 -15.21
N VAL A 568 -8.62 -28.40 -14.10
CA VAL A 568 -9.71 -28.93 -13.30
C VAL A 568 -10.84 -27.91 -13.31
N ASP A 569 -11.93 -28.21 -13.95
CA ASP A 569 -13.12 -27.36 -14.01
C ASP A 569 -14.10 -27.72 -12.90
N ILE A 570 -14.37 -26.76 -12.00
CA ILE A 570 -15.21 -26.96 -10.79
C ILE A 570 -16.52 -26.20 -10.97
N GLY A 571 -17.61 -26.94 -10.79
CA GLY A 571 -18.93 -26.42 -11.03
C GLY A 571 -20.05 -27.40 -10.52
N PRO A 572 -21.14 -27.53 -11.31
CA PRO A 572 -21.50 -26.81 -12.54
C PRO A 572 -21.98 -25.36 -12.30
N GLY A 573 -22.37 -25.03 -11.05
CA GLY A 573 -22.88 -23.73 -10.65
C GLY A 573 -22.06 -23.06 -9.59
N ALA A 574 -22.66 -22.12 -8.85
CA ALA A 574 -22.08 -21.41 -7.72
C ALA A 574 -22.80 -21.80 -6.41
N GLY A 575 -22.11 -21.66 -5.26
CA GLY A 575 -22.66 -21.95 -3.94
C GLY A 575 -23.11 -23.42 -3.84
N GLU A 576 -24.34 -23.67 -3.44
CA GLU A 576 -24.90 -25.04 -3.29
C GLU A 576 -24.98 -25.83 -4.62
N HIS A 577 -25.05 -25.12 -5.74
CA HIS A 577 -25.04 -25.70 -7.08
C HIS A 577 -23.62 -25.95 -7.63
N GLY A 578 -22.60 -25.64 -6.88
CA GLY A 578 -21.20 -25.89 -7.18
C GLY A 578 -20.62 -27.08 -6.43
N GLY A 579 -19.30 -27.07 -6.28
CA GLY A 579 -18.59 -28.02 -5.43
C GLY A 579 -18.31 -29.41 -6.04
N GLU A 580 -18.54 -29.58 -7.33
CA GLU A 580 -18.28 -30.82 -8.05
C GLU A 580 -17.20 -30.63 -9.11
N VAL A 581 -16.41 -31.64 -9.39
CA VAL A 581 -15.45 -31.62 -10.52
C VAL A 581 -16.22 -31.98 -11.78
N VAL A 582 -16.41 -31.02 -12.69
CA VAL A 582 -17.15 -31.16 -13.95
C VAL A 582 -16.31 -31.82 -15.03
N ALA A 583 -15.05 -31.43 -15.11
CA ALA A 583 -14.12 -31.92 -16.11
C ALA A 583 -12.65 -31.83 -15.60
N VAL A 584 -11.84 -32.80 -16.03
CA VAL A 584 -10.41 -32.85 -15.74
C VAL A 584 -9.67 -33.26 -17.01
N GLY A 585 -8.57 -32.62 -17.35
CA GLY A 585 -7.75 -32.98 -18.49
C GLY A 585 -6.96 -31.80 -19.05
N THR A 586 -6.44 -31.97 -20.27
CA THR A 586 -5.79 -30.91 -21.03
C THR A 586 -6.83 -29.89 -21.55
N ALA A 587 -6.36 -28.74 -22.04
CA ALA A 587 -7.26 -27.73 -22.61
C ALA A 587 -8.13 -28.31 -23.74
N GLU A 588 -7.57 -29.19 -24.58
CA GLU A 588 -8.28 -29.85 -25.67
C GLU A 588 -9.38 -30.78 -25.15
N GLU A 589 -9.11 -31.54 -24.10
CA GLU A 589 -10.11 -32.45 -23.47
C GLU A 589 -11.24 -31.66 -22.82
N ILE A 590 -10.92 -30.55 -22.13
CA ILE A 590 -11.93 -29.65 -21.54
C ILE A 590 -12.82 -29.01 -22.63
N MET A 591 -12.26 -28.58 -23.76
CA MET A 591 -13.00 -28.03 -24.92
C MET A 591 -14.00 -29.04 -25.53
N GLN A 592 -13.72 -30.32 -25.42
CA GLN A 592 -14.61 -31.37 -25.94
C GLN A 592 -15.74 -31.70 -24.99
N ASN A 593 -15.62 -31.38 -23.68
CA ASN A 593 -16.63 -31.70 -22.68
C ASN A 593 -17.85 -30.74 -22.77
N PRO A 594 -19.04 -31.19 -23.18
CA PRO A 594 -20.21 -30.30 -23.32
C PRO A 594 -20.75 -29.79 -21.98
N ALA A 595 -20.45 -30.46 -20.86
CA ALA A 595 -20.87 -30.05 -19.53
C ALA A 595 -20.00 -28.89 -18.97
N SER A 596 -18.79 -28.70 -19.48
CA SER A 596 -17.88 -27.64 -19.07
C SER A 596 -18.26 -26.31 -19.72
N ILE A 597 -18.68 -25.34 -18.91
CA ILE A 597 -18.92 -23.96 -19.37
C ILE A 597 -17.60 -23.35 -19.83
N THR A 598 -16.52 -23.57 -19.07
CA THR A 598 -15.16 -23.15 -19.44
C THR A 598 -14.76 -23.69 -20.80
N GLY A 599 -14.99 -24.99 -21.05
CA GLY A 599 -14.71 -25.65 -22.35
C GLY A 599 -15.50 -25.04 -23.49
N GLN A 600 -16.78 -24.65 -23.27
CA GLN A 600 -17.59 -23.97 -24.28
C GLN A 600 -17.01 -22.59 -24.68
N TYR A 601 -16.42 -21.83 -23.73
CA TYR A 601 -15.72 -20.57 -24.03
C TYR A 601 -14.39 -20.80 -24.73
N LEU A 602 -13.54 -21.69 -24.21
CA LEU A 602 -12.25 -22.03 -24.80
C LEU A 602 -12.37 -22.56 -26.24
N SER A 603 -13.42 -23.32 -26.55
CA SER A 603 -13.68 -23.81 -27.90
C SER A 603 -14.35 -22.80 -28.83
N GLY A 604 -14.73 -21.63 -28.32
CA GLY A 604 -15.43 -20.60 -29.08
C GLY A 604 -16.90 -20.91 -29.37
N LYS A 605 -17.48 -22.00 -28.82
CA LYS A 605 -18.92 -22.30 -28.93
C LYS A 605 -19.79 -21.24 -28.25
N LYS A 606 -19.29 -20.72 -27.10
CA LYS A 606 -19.81 -19.50 -26.46
C LYS A 606 -18.81 -18.36 -26.63
N LYS A 607 -19.31 -17.17 -26.94
CA LYS A 607 -18.51 -15.94 -27.06
C LYS A 607 -19.30 -14.78 -26.48
N ILE A 608 -18.62 -13.79 -25.93
CA ILE A 608 -19.20 -12.49 -25.59
C ILE A 608 -19.42 -11.75 -26.91
N PRO A 609 -20.67 -11.39 -27.27
CA PRO A 609 -20.97 -10.84 -28.58
C PRO A 609 -20.42 -9.40 -28.71
N LEU A 610 -19.98 -9.02 -29.91
CA LEU A 610 -19.69 -7.66 -30.26
C LEU A 610 -20.98 -6.82 -30.32
N PRO A 611 -20.96 -5.54 -29.89
CA PRO A 611 -22.08 -4.64 -30.10
C PRO A 611 -22.36 -4.47 -31.60
N LYS A 612 -23.65 -4.41 -31.96
CA LYS A 612 -24.08 -4.24 -33.37
C LYS A 612 -23.65 -2.90 -33.96
N SER A 613 -23.54 -1.86 -33.12
CA SER A 613 -23.06 -0.52 -33.48
C SER A 613 -22.46 0.14 -32.25
N ARG A 614 -21.51 1.04 -32.45
CA ARG A 614 -20.95 1.90 -31.40
C ARG A 614 -21.87 3.10 -31.18
N ARG A 615 -22.06 3.51 -29.91
CA ARG A 615 -22.88 4.69 -29.57
C ARG A 615 -22.19 5.97 -30.06
N PRO A 616 -22.91 6.91 -30.72
CA PRO A 616 -22.39 8.22 -30.97
C PRO A 616 -22.36 9.05 -29.68
N TYR A 617 -21.42 9.98 -29.58
CA TYR A 617 -21.35 10.96 -28.49
C TYR A 617 -21.43 12.38 -29.03
N THR A 618 -21.94 13.33 -28.24
CA THR A 618 -22.07 14.74 -28.59
C THR A 618 -21.27 15.65 -27.69
N HIS A 619 -20.95 15.20 -26.49
CA HIS A 619 -20.25 15.97 -25.50
C HIS A 619 -19.03 15.17 -24.97
N THR A 620 -18.01 15.89 -24.49
CA THR A 620 -16.79 15.32 -23.94
C THR A 620 -16.48 15.97 -22.60
N LEU A 621 -15.81 15.22 -21.74
CA LEU A 621 -15.08 15.72 -20.57
C LEU A 621 -13.62 15.86 -21.01
N ASP A 622 -13.14 17.09 -21.10
CA ASP A 622 -11.79 17.36 -21.60
C ASP A 622 -10.85 17.62 -20.44
N VAL A 623 -9.77 16.86 -20.37
CA VAL A 623 -8.69 17.00 -19.39
C VAL A 623 -7.48 17.59 -20.09
N TYR A 624 -6.92 18.67 -19.56
CA TYR A 624 -5.75 19.35 -20.11
C TYR A 624 -4.61 19.39 -19.11
N GLY A 625 -3.41 19.03 -19.56
CA GLY A 625 -2.17 19.18 -18.79
C GLY A 625 -2.11 18.31 -17.54
N ALA A 626 -2.51 17.04 -17.65
CA ALA A 626 -2.43 16.09 -16.55
C ALA A 626 -0.97 15.69 -16.28
N GLU A 627 -0.47 15.92 -15.04
CA GLU A 627 0.95 15.74 -14.65
C GLU A 627 1.11 14.95 -13.32
N GLU A 628 0.08 14.24 -12.89
CA GLU A 628 0.18 13.47 -11.63
C GLU A 628 0.95 12.16 -11.83
N ASN A 629 1.82 11.82 -10.87
CA ASN A 629 2.69 10.65 -10.87
C ASN A 629 3.58 10.60 -12.13
N ASN A 630 3.36 9.62 -13.02
CA ASN A 630 4.14 9.43 -14.25
C ASN A 630 3.52 10.11 -15.49
N LEU A 631 2.40 10.81 -15.36
CA LEU A 631 1.74 11.49 -16.48
C LEU A 631 2.61 12.64 -17.00
N LYS A 632 2.73 12.73 -18.34
CA LYS A 632 3.60 13.68 -19.04
C LYS A 632 2.77 14.75 -19.77
N ASN A 633 2.17 15.70 -19.02
CA ASN A 633 1.37 16.80 -19.53
C ASN A 633 0.30 16.32 -20.54
N VAL A 634 -0.53 15.36 -20.10
CA VAL A 634 -1.48 14.66 -20.95
C VAL A 634 -2.72 15.51 -21.18
N ASP A 635 -3.08 15.66 -22.46
CA ASP A 635 -4.38 16.17 -22.90
C ASP A 635 -5.22 15.00 -23.43
N VAL A 636 -6.47 14.86 -22.95
CA VAL A 636 -7.36 13.76 -23.34
C VAL A 636 -8.82 14.18 -23.31
N GLN A 637 -9.60 13.69 -24.28
CA GLN A 637 -11.04 13.85 -24.36
C GLN A 637 -11.72 12.54 -24.00
N ILE A 638 -12.64 12.58 -23.04
CA ILE A 638 -13.42 11.44 -22.59
C ILE A 638 -14.85 11.65 -23.08
N PRO A 639 -15.34 10.86 -24.04
CA PRO A 639 -16.71 10.94 -24.53
C PRO A 639 -17.74 10.69 -23.43
N LEU A 640 -18.81 11.48 -23.40
CA LEU A 640 -19.90 11.35 -22.45
C LEU A 640 -21.08 10.54 -23.04
N SER A 641 -21.90 9.94 -22.17
CA SER A 641 -23.08 9.11 -22.49
C SER A 641 -22.73 7.85 -23.29
N VAL A 642 -21.52 7.36 -23.20
CA VAL A 642 -21.04 6.13 -23.85
C VAL A 642 -20.21 5.27 -22.89
N PHE A 643 -19.90 4.06 -23.33
CA PHE A 643 -19.01 3.14 -22.62
C PHE A 643 -17.57 3.30 -23.13
N THR A 644 -16.71 3.90 -22.31
CA THR A 644 -15.29 4.14 -22.61
C THR A 644 -14.41 3.25 -21.77
N CYS A 645 -13.42 2.56 -22.39
CA CYS A 645 -12.36 1.86 -21.68
C CYS A 645 -11.04 2.62 -21.76
N VAL A 646 -10.35 2.72 -20.62
CA VAL A 646 -8.96 3.18 -20.51
C VAL A 646 -8.06 1.97 -20.43
N THR A 647 -7.20 1.77 -21.42
CA THR A 647 -6.39 0.58 -21.64
C THR A 647 -4.90 0.92 -21.61
N GLY A 648 -4.06 -0.08 -21.72
CA GLY A 648 -2.59 0.07 -21.77
C GLY A 648 -1.86 -0.84 -20.79
N VAL A 649 -0.54 -0.95 -20.92
CA VAL A 649 0.29 -1.82 -20.09
C VAL A 649 0.23 -1.45 -18.60
N SER A 650 0.64 -2.38 -17.74
CA SER A 650 0.71 -2.13 -16.29
C SER A 650 1.66 -0.96 -15.99
N GLY A 651 1.24 -0.04 -15.10
CA GLY A 651 2.03 1.15 -14.76
C GLY A 651 2.04 2.28 -15.81
N SER A 652 1.25 2.20 -16.90
CA SER A 652 1.22 3.24 -17.95
C SER A 652 0.56 4.58 -17.55
N GLY A 653 -0.04 4.66 -16.36
CA GLY A 653 -0.64 5.90 -15.83
C GLY A 653 -2.18 5.92 -15.86
N LYS A 654 -2.87 4.83 -16.19
CA LYS A 654 -4.35 4.73 -16.24
C LYS A 654 -5.02 5.22 -14.96
N SER A 655 -4.65 4.65 -13.82
CA SER A 655 -5.24 5.01 -12.52
C SER A 655 -4.84 6.43 -12.08
N SER A 656 -3.65 6.92 -12.48
CA SER A 656 -3.26 8.32 -12.26
C SER A 656 -4.17 9.30 -13.01
N LEU A 657 -4.54 8.98 -14.25
CA LEU A 657 -5.47 9.80 -15.04
C LEU A 657 -6.90 9.69 -14.50
N VAL A 658 -7.41 8.47 -14.34
CA VAL A 658 -8.83 8.24 -14.03
C VAL A 658 -9.13 8.49 -12.56
N ASN A 659 -8.38 7.83 -11.64
CA ASN A 659 -8.70 7.86 -10.21
C ASN A 659 -8.17 9.13 -9.54
N GLU A 660 -6.89 9.50 -9.80
CA GLU A 660 -6.26 10.63 -9.10
C GLU A 660 -6.72 11.99 -9.65
N ILE A 661 -7.01 12.09 -10.93
CA ILE A 661 -7.41 13.37 -11.55
C ILE A 661 -8.91 13.41 -11.82
N VAL A 662 -9.44 12.58 -12.75
CA VAL A 662 -10.83 12.68 -13.21
C VAL A 662 -11.82 12.42 -12.08
N HIS A 663 -11.67 11.29 -11.38
CA HIS A 663 -12.57 10.93 -10.26
C HIS A 663 -12.54 12.01 -9.17
N LYS A 664 -11.35 12.33 -8.64
CA LYS A 664 -11.23 13.29 -7.53
C LYS A 664 -11.73 14.69 -7.90
N TYR A 665 -11.48 15.14 -9.14
CA TYR A 665 -11.98 16.43 -9.60
C TYR A 665 -13.50 16.43 -9.73
N CYS A 666 -14.09 15.43 -10.41
CA CYS A 666 -15.54 15.32 -10.55
C CYS A 666 -16.23 15.12 -9.19
N ALA A 667 -15.67 14.33 -8.30
CA ALA A 667 -16.21 14.13 -6.94
C ALA A 667 -16.20 15.44 -6.15
N LYS A 668 -15.14 16.23 -6.26
CA LYS A 668 -15.06 17.55 -5.61
C LYS A 668 -16.11 18.51 -6.20
N THR A 669 -16.23 18.57 -7.53
CA THR A 669 -17.07 19.55 -8.24
C THR A 669 -18.55 19.19 -8.18
N LEU A 670 -18.91 17.93 -8.44
CA LEU A 670 -20.30 17.46 -8.57
C LEU A 670 -20.86 16.98 -7.22
N ASN A 671 -20.10 16.16 -6.50
CA ASN A 671 -20.56 15.55 -5.24
C ASN A 671 -20.18 16.37 -4.00
N LYS A 672 -19.47 17.51 -4.16
CA LYS A 672 -18.90 18.32 -3.06
C LYS A 672 -18.03 17.50 -2.09
N ALA A 673 -17.35 16.48 -2.62
CA ALA A 673 -16.46 15.65 -1.83
C ALA A 673 -15.16 16.41 -1.47
N ARG A 674 -14.59 16.09 -0.32
CA ARG A 674 -13.36 16.71 0.22
C ARG A 674 -12.08 16.09 -0.35
N LEU A 675 -12.10 15.75 -1.63
CA LEU A 675 -10.96 15.14 -2.29
C LEU A 675 -10.09 16.21 -2.97
N VAL A 676 -8.77 16.00 -2.90
CA VAL A 676 -7.81 16.84 -3.62
C VAL A 676 -7.39 16.10 -4.88
N PRO A 677 -7.74 16.63 -6.07
CA PRO A 677 -7.30 16.04 -7.32
C PRO A 677 -5.79 16.21 -7.51
N GLY A 678 -5.18 15.30 -8.28
CA GLY A 678 -3.78 15.37 -8.69
C GLY A 678 -3.50 16.59 -9.56
N LYS A 679 -2.28 16.74 -10.03
CA LYS A 679 -1.83 17.90 -10.82
C LYS A 679 -2.40 17.87 -12.24
N PHE A 680 -3.07 18.92 -12.63
CA PHE A 680 -3.56 19.17 -13.99
C PHE A 680 -3.73 20.67 -14.22
N ARG A 681 -3.84 21.09 -15.49
CA ARG A 681 -4.05 22.50 -15.87
C ARG A 681 -5.52 22.91 -15.82
N LYS A 682 -6.41 22.17 -16.46
CA LYS A 682 -7.84 22.49 -16.59
C LYS A 682 -8.66 21.23 -16.92
N ILE A 683 -9.92 21.18 -16.44
CA ILE A 683 -10.93 20.22 -16.89
C ILE A 683 -12.19 20.99 -17.27
N THR A 684 -12.83 20.61 -18.39
CA THR A 684 -14.08 21.20 -18.90
C THR A 684 -15.07 20.08 -19.27
N GLY A 685 -16.35 20.41 -19.38
CA GLY A 685 -17.42 19.44 -19.73
C GLY A 685 -18.14 18.84 -18.52
N THR A 686 -17.82 19.27 -17.29
CA THR A 686 -18.51 18.80 -16.08
C THR A 686 -19.95 19.28 -15.97
N GLU A 687 -20.31 20.32 -16.68
CA GLU A 687 -21.69 20.87 -16.76
C GLU A 687 -22.71 19.90 -17.36
N TYR A 688 -22.26 18.91 -18.10
CA TYR A 688 -23.12 17.85 -18.67
C TYR A 688 -23.37 16.68 -17.69
N LEU A 689 -22.70 16.66 -16.54
CA LEU A 689 -22.77 15.61 -15.53
C LEU A 689 -23.46 16.13 -14.27
N ASP A 690 -24.18 15.26 -13.57
CA ASP A 690 -24.86 15.57 -12.32
C ASP A 690 -24.12 15.01 -11.09
N LYS A 691 -23.47 13.86 -11.22
CA LYS A 691 -22.70 13.21 -10.16
C LYS A 691 -21.68 12.23 -10.71
N VAL A 692 -20.71 11.87 -9.89
CA VAL A 692 -19.76 10.79 -10.17
C VAL A 692 -19.90 9.70 -9.12
N ILE A 693 -19.79 8.45 -9.55
CA ILE A 693 -19.84 7.25 -8.70
C ILE A 693 -18.63 6.41 -9.02
N ASP A 694 -17.81 6.18 -7.99
CA ASP A 694 -16.64 5.30 -8.06
C ASP A 694 -17.02 3.91 -7.55
N ILE A 695 -16.73 2.89 -8.36
CA ILE A 695 -16.98 1.48 -8.07
C ILE A 695 -15.65 0.76 -8.08
N ASP A 696 -14.93 0.86 -6.97
CA ASP A 696 -13.64 0.24 -6.76
C ASP A 696 -13.75 -1.11 -6.02
N GLN A 697 -12.64 -1.82 -5.88
CA GLN A 697 -12.53 -3.11 -5.18
C GLN A 697 -12.46 -2.98 -3.64
N SER A 698 -12.56 -1.77 -3.09
CA SER A 698 -12.53 -1.57 -1.64
C SER A 698 -13.74 -2.25 -0.96
N PRO A 699 -13.58 -2.76 0.26
CA PRO A 699 -14.66 -3.39 1.00
C PRO A 699 -15.88 -2.47 1.13
N ILE A 700 -17.10 -3.04 1.11
CA ILE A 700 -18.36 -2.32 1.31
C ILE A 700 -18.54 -1.76 2.74
N GLY A 701 -17.57 -2.00 3.60
CA GLY A 701 -17.47 -1.47 4.97
C GLY A 701 -16.29 -2.07 5.69
N ARG A 702 -15.86 -1.41 6.76
CA ARG A 702 -14.65 -1.78 7.52
C ARG A 702 -14.92 -2.67 8.75
N THR A 703 -16.17 -2.97 9.03
CA THR A 703 -16.57 -3.71 10.23
C THR A 703 -17.38 -4.96 9.86
N PRO A 704 -17.40 -6.01 10.70
CA PRO A 704 -18.23 -7.20 10.47
C PRO A 704 -19.73 -6.93 10.39
N ARG A 705 -20.20 -5.73 10.80
CA ARG A 705 -21.59 -5.29 10.72
C ARG A 705 -22.00 -4.88 9.30
N SER A 706 -21.04 -4.49 8.49
CA SER A 706 -21.32 -4.17 7.07
C SER A 706 -21.49 -5.47 6.30
N ASN A 707 -22.59 -5.58 5.56
CA ASN A 707 -22.93 -6.78 4.79
C ASN A 707 -23.75 -6.38 3.53
N PRO A 708 -23.97 -7.28 2.58
CA PRO A 708 -24.73 -7.02 1.35
C PRO A 708 -26.11 -6.40 1.61
N ALA A 709 -26.83 -6.90 2.62
CA ALA A 709 -28.19 -6.42 2.93
C ALA A 709 -28.18 -4.96 3.42
N THR A 710 -27.21 -4.58 4.26
CA THR A 710 -27.10 -3.20 4.77
C THR A 710 -26.64 -2.24 3.70
N TYR A 711 -25.68 -2.64 2.86
CA TYR A 711 -25.12 -1.78 1.81
C TYR A 711 -26.13 -1.46 0.71
N THR A 712 -26.87 -2.45 0.25
CA THR A 712 -27.94 -2.27 -0.76
C THR A 712 -29.18 -1.58 -0.20
N GLY A 713 -29.25 -1.38 1.12
CA GLY A 713 -30.41 -0.80 1.81
C GLY A 713 -31.64 -1.71 1.82
N VAL A 714 -31.52 -3.00 1.47
CA VAL A 714 -32.62 -3.95 1.56
C VAL A 714 -32.92 -4.33 3.00
N PHE A 715 -31.92 -4.28 3.88
CA PHE A 715 -32.10 -4.60 5.31
C PHE A 715 -33.10 -3.69 6.01
N ASP A 716 -33.18 -2.42 5.60
CA ASP A 716 -34.18 -1.51 6.13
C ASP A 716 -35.61 -1.94 5.80
N LEU A 717 -35.84 -2.40 4.58
CA LEU A 717 -37.13 -2.94 4.14
C LEU A 717 -37.49 -4.26 4.86
N ILE A 718 -36.48 -5.11 5.10
CA ILE A 718 -36.65 -6.35 5.85
C ILE A 718 -37.03 -6.04 7.31
N ARG A 719 -36.37 -5.08 7.95
CA ARG A 719 -36.70 -4.66 9.32
C ARG A 719 -38.11 -4.07 9.44
N ASP A 720 -38.53 -3.29 8.46
CA ASP A 720 -39.90 -2.75 8.41
C ASP A 720 -40.94 -3.87 8.26
N LEU A 721 -40.63 -4.90 7.47
CA LEU A 721 -41.47 -6.08 7.30
C LEU A 721 -41.61 -6.87 8.62
N PHE A 722 -40.49 -7.12 9.33
CA PHE A 722 -40.52 -7.82 10.61
C PHE A 722 -41.29 -7.02 11.66
N ALA A 723 -41.10 -5.67 11.72
CA ALA A 723 -41.84 -4.81 12.64
C ALA A 723 -43.34 -4.77 12.34
N SER A 724 -43.75 -5.04 11.11
CA SER A 724 -45.15 -5.09 10.71
C SER A 724 -45.82 -6.43 10.99
N SER A 725 -45.05 -7.50 11.34
CA SER A 725 -45.57 -8.83 11.69
C SER A 725 -46.47 -8.78 12.93
N LYS A 726 -47.38 -9.76 13.04
CA LYS A 726 -48.33 -9.85 14.15
C LYS A 726 -47.60 -9.98 15.49
N ASP A 727 -46.65 -10.87 15.59
CA ASP A 727 -45.84 -11.13 16.79
C ASP A 727 -45.08 -9.90 17.27
N ALA A 728 -44.52 -9.11 16.34
CA ALA A 728 -43.80 -7.87 16.66
C ALA A 728 -44.75 -6.78 17.20
N LYS A 729 -45.94 -6.63 16.58
CA LYS A 729 -46.95 -5.69 17.01
C LYS A 729 -47.51 -6.03 18.39
N GLU A 730 -47.79 -7.31 18.66
CA GLU A 730 -48.25 -7.76 19.98
C GLU A 730 -47.24 -7.49 21.09
N ARG A 731 -45.95 -7.55 20.77
CA ARG A 731 -44.85 -7.25 21.72
C ARG A 731 -44.42 -5.77 21.75
N GLY A 732 -45.04 -4.93 20.93
CA GLY A 732 -44.67 -3.51 20.83
C GLY A 732 -43.27 -3.28 20.22
N TYR A 733 -42.78 -4.21 19.40
CA TYR A 733 -41.46 -4.12 18.79
C TYR A 733 -41.51 -3.24 17.54
N ASN A 734 -40.67 -2.21 17.55
CA ASN A 734 -40.49 -1.32 16.41
C ASN A 734 -39.31 -1.74 15.53
N LYS A 735 -39.09 -1.07 14.40
CA LYS A 735 -37.99 -1.28 13.45
C LYS A 735 -36.61 -1.34 14.10
N GLY A 736 -36.38 -0.54 15.17
CA GLY A 736 -35.10 -0.52 15.90
C GLY A 736 -34.76 -1.84 16.57
N ARG A 737 -35.79 -2.63 17.00
CA ARG A 737 -35.59 -3.93 17.63
C ARG A 737 -34.89 -4.93 16.73
N PHE A 738 -35.11 -4.86 15.43
CA PHE A 738 -34.56 -5.75 14.41
C PHE A 738 -33.23 -5.25 13.83
N SER A 739 -32.60 -4.22 14.47
CA SER A 739 -31.27 -3.73 14.10
C SER A 739 -30.21 -4.29 15.03
N PHE A 740 -29.18 -4.93 14.47
CA PHE A 740 -28.00 -5.34 15.25
C PHE A 740 -27.06 -4.17 15.60
N ASN A 741 -27.33 -2.95 15.10
CA ASN A 741 -26.55 -1.74 15.44
C ASN A 741 -27.13 -0.98 16.64
N VAL A 742 -28.38 -1.22 16.99
CA VAL A 742 -29.11 -0.45 18.02
C VAL A 742 -29.33 -1.31 19.26
N LYS A 743 -29.18 -0.73 20.46
CA LYS A 743 -29.49 -1.40 21.72
C LYS A 743 -30.94 -1.82 21.77
N GLY A 744 -31.21 -2.93 22.47
CA GLY A 744 -32.56 -3.45 22.73
C GLY A 744 -32.87 -4.75 22.03
N GLY A 745 -32.46 -4.94 20.76
CA GLY A 745 -32.68 -6.20 20.02
C GLY A 745 -31.42 -7.00 19.72
N ARG A 746 -30.25 -6.36 19.79
CA ARG A 746 -28.96 -6.99 19.54
C ARG A 746 -28.44 -7.77 20.75
N CYS A 747 -27.54 -8.70 20.52
CA CYS A 747 -26.74 -9.31 21.57
C CYS A 747 -25.79 -8.24 22.17
N GLU A 748 -25.90 -7.97 23.47
CA GLU A 748 -25.06 -6.95 24.12
C GLU A 748 -23.63 -7.46 24.39
N ALA A 749 -23.41 -8.78 24.50
CA ALA A 749 -22.06 -9.34 24.69
C ALA A 749 -21.13 -9.07 23.52
N CYS A 750 -21.59 -9.26 22.28
CA CYS A 750 -20.82 -8.91 21.06
C CYS A 750 -21.26 -7.58 20.46
N SER A 751 -22.15 -6.82 21.12
CA SER A 751 -22.69 -5.56 20.58
C SER A 751 -23.30 -5.67 19.18
N GLY A 752 -23.77 -6.88 18.77
CA GLY A 752 -24.36 -7.14 17.47
C GLY A 752 -23.38 -7.57 16.37
N ASP A 753 -22.08 -7.73 16.67
CA ASP A 753 -21.08 -8.19 15.70
C ASP A 753 -21.24 -9.68 15.36
N GLY A 754 -21.78 -10.49 16.30
CA GLY A 754 -21.87 -11.95 16.16
C GLY A 754 -20.55 -12.66 16.47
N ILE A 755 -19.44 -11.95 16.43
CA ILE A 755 -18.09 -12.43 16.69
C ILE A 755 -17.41 -11.57 17.76
N VAL A 756 -16.42 -12.13 18.44
CA VAL A 756 -15.57 -11.44 19.40
C VAL A 756 -14.16 -11.43 18.82
N LYS A 757 -13.59 -10.24 18.73
CA LYS A 757 -12.19 -10.04 18.32
C LYS A 757 -11.29 -10.27 19.52
N ILE A 758 -10.36 -11.20 19.44
CA ILE A 758 -9.30 -11.40 20.42
C ILE A 758 -8.03 -10.80 19.86
N GLU A 759 -7.58 -9.70 20.45
CA GLU A 759 -6.35 -9.03 20.02
C GLU A 759 -5.12 -9.79 20.52
N MET A 760 -4.31 -10.22 19.56
CA MET A 760 -3.07 -10.96 19.81
C MET A 760 -1.88 -10.06 19.50
N HIS A 761 -1.23 -9.47 20.51
CA HIS A 761 -0.20 -8.43 20.37
C HIS A 761 0.95 -8.76 19.38
N PHE A 762 1.28 -10.04 19.19
CA PHE A 762 2.38 -10.49 18.30
C PHE A 762 1.91 -11.41 17.17
N LEU A 763 0.63 -11.76 17.13
CA LEU A 763 0.01 -12.65 16.14
C LEU A 763 -1.17 -11.93 15.48
N PRO A 764 -1.66 -12.42 14.34
CA PRO A 764 -2.90 -11.91 13.76
C PRO A 764 -4.07 -12.04 14.74
N ASP A 765 -4.95 -11.04 14.76
CA ASP A 765 -6.14 -11.06 15.59
C ASP A 765 -7.03 -12.26 15.25
N VAL A 766 -7.57 -12.92 16.28
CA VAL A 766 -8.46 -14.08 16.14
C VAL A 766 -9.90 -13.64 16.31
N TYR A 767 -10.77 -14.06 15.40
CA TYR A 767 -12.20 -13.80 15.45
C TYR A 767 -12.94 -15.09 15.77
N VAL A 768 -13.63 -15.12 16.91
CA VAL A 768 -14.39 -16.29 17.36
C VAL A 768 -15.89 -15.97 17.43
N PRO A 769 -16.80 -16.92 17.13
CA PRO A 769 -18.22 -16.72 17.33
C PRO A 769 -18.52 -16.32 18.78
N CYS A 770 -19.45 -15.39 18.97
CA CYS A 770 -19.87 -14.97 20.30
C CYS A 770 -20.59 -16.13 21.03
N GLU A 771 -20.08 -16.56 22.17
CA GLU A 771 -20.63 -17.68 22.96
C GLU A 771 -22.07 -17.43 23.40
N VAL A 772 -22.42 -16.16 23.71
CA VAL A 772 -23.76 -15.81 24.23
C VAL A 772 -24.84 -15.93 23.15
N CYS A 773 -24.57 -15.47 21.93
CA CYS A 773 -25.56 -15.53 20.85
C CYS A 773 -25.27 -16.65 19.81
N GLY A 774 -24.17 -17.39 19.94
CA GLY A 774 -23.77 -18.42 18.98
C GLY A 774 -23.63 -17.86 17.56
N GLY A 775 -23.07 -16.66 17.40
CA GLY A 775 -22.95 -15.98 16.11
C GLY A 775 -24.20 -15.27 15.58
N LYS A 776 -25.35 -15.37 16.27
CA LYS A 776 -26.67 -14.94 15.75
C LYS A 776 -26.91 -13.43 15.81
N ARG A 777 -26.03 -12.61 16.42
CA ARG A 777 -26.08 -11.14 16.49
C ARG A 777 -27.22 -10.56 17.33
N TYR A 778 -28.30 -11.28 17.61
CA TYR A 778 -29.51 -10.83 18.31
C TYR A 778 -29.72 -11.54 19.64
N ASN A 779 -30.56 -10.93 20.49
CA ASN A 779 -31.03 -11.59 21.71
C ASN A 779 -32.16 -12.58 21.40
N ARG A 780 -32.47 -13.45 22.37
CA ARG A 780 -33.44 -14.53 22.19
C ARG A 780 -34.84 -14.04 21.85
N GLU A 781 -35.30 -12.99 22.52
CA GLU A 781 -36.65 -12.44 22.32
C GLU A 781 -36.85 -11.89 20.89
N THR A 782 -35.83 -11.26 20.31
CA THR A 782 -35.89 -10.77 18.93
C THR A 782 -35.95 -11.93 17.92
N LEU A 783 -35.24 -13.04 18.20
CA LEU A 783 -35.22 -14.22 17.37
C LEU A 783 -36.51 -15.04 17.43
N GLU A 784 -37.39 -14.85 18.43
CA GLU A 784 -38.69 -15.47 18.50
C GLU A 784 -39.68 -14.92 17.47
N VAL A 785 -39.50 -13.67 17.04
CA VAL A 785 -40.35 -13.08 15.99
C VAL A 785 -40.03 -13.70 14.62
N LYS A 786 -41.06 -14.26 13.97
CA LYS A 786 -40.91 -14.94 12.70
C LYS A 786 -41.76 -14.32 11.59
N TYR A 787 -41.22 -14.30 10.37
CA TYR A 787 -41.94 -14.03 9.15
C TYR A 787 -41.88 -15.24 8.22
N LYS A 788 -43.00 -15.79 7.77
CA LYS A 788 -43.09 -17.08 7.01
C LYS A 788 -42.24 -18.21 7.67
N GLY A 789 -42.23 -18.28 9.01
CA GLY A 789 -41.52 -19.33 9.76
C GLY A 789 -40.02 -19.08 9.97
N LYS A 790 -39.43 -18.04 9.41
CA LYS A 790 -38.00 -17.64 9.54
C LYS A 790 -37.85 -16.41 10.44
N ASN A 791 -36.87 -16.42 11.33
CA ASN A 791 -36.47 -15.24 12.12
C ASN A 791 -35.54 -14.34 11.34
N ILE A 792 -35.20 -13.17 11.90
CA ILE A 792 -34.34 -12.16 11.24
C ILE A 792 -32.92 -12.68 10.95
N TYR A 793 -32.37 -13.56 11.80
CA TYR A 793 -31.06 -14.18 11.57
C TYR A 793 -31.12 -15.22 10.46
N ASP A 794 -32.17 -16.04 10.41
CA ASP A 794 -32.37 -17.00 9.32
C ASP A 794 -32.41 -16.29 7.96
N VAL A 795 -33.11 -15.14 7.90
CA VAL A 795 -33.17 -14.32 6.68
C VAL A 795 -31.80 -13.73 6.30
N LEU A 796 -31.01 -13.29 7.27
CA LEU A 796 -29.65 -12.81 7.00
C LEU A 796 -28.71 -13.91 6.52
N ASN A 797 -28.98 -15.15 6.90
CA ASN A 797 -28.21 -16.32 6.47
C ASN A 797 -28.63 -16.87 5.11
N MET A 798 -29.79 -16.45 4.58
CA MET A 798 -30.21 -16.83 3.23
C MET A 798 -29.23 -16.34 2.19
N THR A 799 -29.01 -17.15 1.16
CA THR A 799 -28.40 -16.72 -0.08
C THR A 799 -29.31 -15.72 -0.81
N VAL A 800 -28.74 -14.95 -1.73
CA VAL A 800 -29.53 -14.01 -2.55
C VAL A 800 -30.61 -14.75 -3.34
N GLU A 801 -30.30 -15.95 -3.84
CA GLU A 801 -31.26 -16.83 -4.59
C GLU A 801 -32.41 -17.27 -3.70
N GLU A 802 -32.13 -17.81 -2.51
CA GLU A 802 -33.17 -18.19 -1.55
C GLU A 802 -34.01 -16.98 -1.10
N ALA A 803 -33.37 -15.83 -0.85
CA ALA A 803 -34.05 -14.62 -0.47
C ALA A 803 -34.97 -14.08 -1.58
N LEU A 804 -34.53 -14.17 -2.85
CA LEU A 804 -35.37 -13.79 -3.99
C LEU A 804 -36.69 -14.61 -4.02
N THR A 805 -36.58 -15.91 -3.82
CA THR A 805 -37.77 -16.81 -3.76
C THR A 805 -38.60 -16.52 -2.51
N PHE A 806 -38.00 -16.34 -1.36
CA PHE A 806 -38.69 -16.06 -0.10
C PHE A 806 -39.50 -14.76 -0.12
N PHE A 807 -38.94 -13.72 -0.76
CA PHE A 807 -39.54 -12.38 -0.85
C PHE A 807 -40.22 -12.11 -2.22
N GLU A 808 -40.52 -13.10 -3.06
CA GLU A 808 -41.11 -12.94 -4.40
C GLU A 808 -42.31 -12.00 -4.43
N ASN A 809 -43.17 -12.09 -3.39
CA ASN A 809 -44.41 -11.29 -3.27
C ASN A 809 -44.20 -9.88 -2.69
N ILE A 810 -42.96 -9.43 -2.48
CA ILE A 810 -42.62 -8.13 -1.95
C ILE A 810 -41.75 -7.36 -2.96
N PRO A 811 -42.35 -6.60 -3.90
CA PRO A 811 -41.66 -6.02 -5.05
C PRO A 811 -40.49 -5.09 -4.67
N SER A 812 -40.54 -4.41 -3.53
CA SER A 812 -39.48 -3.53 -3.05
C SER A 812 -38.21 -4.29 -2.65
N ILE A 813 -38.36 -5.48 -2.09
CA ILE A 813 -37.24 -6.38 -1.71
C ILE A 813 -36.78 -7.19 -2.91
N SER A 814 -37.74 -7.86 -3.59
CA SER A 814 -37.48 -8.73 -4.74
C SER A 814 -36.69 -8.03 -5.85
N ARG A 815 -36.99 -6.77 -6.17
CA ARG A 815 -36.22 -5.99 -7.16
C ARG A 815 -34.75 -5.83 -6.79
N LYS A 816 -34.43 -5.59 -5.51
CA LYS A 816 -33.04 -5.47 -5.06
C LYS A 816 -32.31 -6.81 -5.06
N MET A 817 -33.02 -7.92 -4.72
CA MET A 817 -32.47 -9.26 -4.84
C MET A 817 -32.20 -9.62 -6.29
N GLN A 818 -33.10 -9.28 -7.20
CA GLN A 818 -32.93 -9.51 -8.63
C GLN A 818 -31.69 -8.78 -9.18
N THR A 819 -31.40 -7.53 -8.75
CA THR A 819 -30.19 -6.85 -9.16
C THR A 819 -28.91 -7.54 -8.67
N LEU A 820 -28.91 -8.13 -7.48
CA LEU A 820 -27.79 -8.94 -6.99
C LEU A 820 -27.64 -10.25 -7.77
N MET A 821 -28.75 -10.87 -8.17
CA MET A 821 -28.74 -12.04 -9.07
C MET A 821 -28.16 -11.69 -10.44
N ASP A 822 -28.59 -10.57 -11.01
CA ASP A 822 -28.18 -10.10 -12.34
C ASP A 822 -26.66 -9.88 -12.42
N VAL A 823 -26.00 -9.41 -11.34
CA VAL A 823 -24.53 -9.24 -11.28
C VAL A 823 -23.78 -10.53 -10.91
N GLY A 824 -24.48 -11.69 -10.88
CA GLY A 824 -23.86 -12.99 -10.64
C GLY A 824 -23.53 -13.29 -9.17
N LEU A 825 -24.24 -12.70 -8.21
CA LEU A 825 -24.05 -12.89 -6.77
C LEU A 825 -25.16 -13.72 -6.12
N SER A 826 -25.66 -14.74 -6.81
CA SER A 826 -26.71 -15.64 -6.32
C SER A 826 -26.34 -16.35 -5.01
N TYR A 827 -25.09 -16.71 -4.87
CA TYR A 827 -24.53 -17.56 -3.82
C TYR A 827 -24.15 -16.84 -2.52
N ILE A 828 -23.99 -15.51 -2.53
CA ILE A 828 -23.61 -14.77 -1.32
C ILE A 828 -24.77 -14.71 -0.33
N ARG A 829 -24.47 -14.74 0.98
CA ARG A 829 -25.48 -14.59 2.03
C ARG A 829 -25.74 -13.09 2.29
N LEU A 830 -27.02 -12.75 2.55
CA LEU A 830 -27.43 -11.37 2.83
C LEU A 830 -26.67 -10.74 3.99
N GLY A 831 -26.39 -11.50 5.04
CA GLY A 831 -25.68 -11.07 6.25
C GLY A 831 -24.18 -11.36 6.25
N GLN A 832 -23.59 -11.81 5.14
CA GLN A 832 -22.15 -12.12 5.05
C GLN A 832 -21.32 -10.89 5.39
N PRO A 833 -20.38 -10.96 6.35
CA PRO A 833 -19.53 -9.83 6.72
C PRO A 833 -18.71 -9.32 5.54
N SER A 834 -18.56 -7.99 5.45
CA SER A 834 -17.76 -7.35 4.39
C SER A 834 -16.28 -7.79 4.39
N THR A 835 -15.78 -8.27 5.53
CA THR A 835 -14.42 -8.78 5.69
C THR A 835 -14.16 -10.14 5.04
N GLU A 836 -15.23 -10.89 4.75
CA GLU A 836 -15.19 -12.20 4.11
C GLU A 836 -15.39 -12.12 2.58
N LEU A 837 -15.87 -10.98 2.09
CA LEU A 837 -16.08 -10.74 0.67
C LEU A 837 -14.74 -10.52 -0.07
N SER A 838 -14.63 -11.08 -1.26
CA SER A 838 -13.57 -10.73 -2.19
C SER A 838 -13.73 -9.30 -2.73
N GLY A 839 -12.64 -8.71 -3.26
CA GLY A 839 -12.69 -7.38 -3.88
C GLY A 839 -13.71 -7.30 -5.02
N GLY A 840 -13.75 -8.33 -5.89
CA GLY A 840 -14.69 -8.40 -6.99
C GLY A 840 -16.16 -8.56 -6.54
N GLU A 841 -16.43 -9.31 -5.45
CA GLU A 841 -17.78 -9.40 -4.87
C GLU A 841 -18.22 -8.06 -4.28
N ALA A 842 -17.35 -7.37 -3.55
CA ALA A 842 -17.61 -6.05 -3.01
C ALA A 842 -17.94 -5.04 -4.13
N GLN A 843 -17.18 -5.06 -5.20
CA GLN A 843 -17.41 -4.21 -6.38
C GLN A 843 -18.76 -4.50 -7.06
N ARG A 844 -19.11 -5.78 -7.25
CA ARG A 844 -20.40 -6.19 -7.81
C ARG A 844 -21.58 -5.80 -6.92
N ILE A 845 -21.45 -5.86 -5.59
CA ILE A 845 -22.48 -5.37 -4.66
C ILE A 845 -22.68 -3.85 -4.82
N LYS A 846 -21.60 -3.08 -4.97
CA LYS A 846 -21.67 -1.64 -5.23
C LYS A 846 -22.42 -1.36 -6.54
N LEU A 847 -22.06 -2.08 -7.60
CA LEU A 847 -22.71 -1.99 -8.91
C LEU A 847 -24.21 -2.33 -8.82
N ALA A 848 -24.58 -3.43 -8.15
CA ALA A 848 -25.98 -3.81 -7.94
C ALA A 848 -26.78 -2.76 -7.17
N SER A 849 -26.17 -2.14 -6.16
CA SER A 849 -26.80 -1.05 -5.41
C SER A 849 -27.13 0.13 -6.31
N GLU A 850 -26.23 0.52 -7.21
CA GLU A 850 -26.45 1.64 -8.12
C GLU A 850 -27.48 1.29 -9.22
N LEU A 851 -27.43 0.10 -9.79
CA LEU A 851 -28.42 -0.41 -10.76
C LEU A 851 -29.85 -0.47 -10.18
N SER A 852 -29.99 -0.65 -8.87
CA SER A 852 -31.28 -0.68 -8.19
C SER A 852 -31.93 0.70 -8.05
N ARG A 853 -31.19 1.78 -8.29
CA ARG A 853 -31.65 3.18 -8.20
C ARG A 853 -32.13 3.68 -9.58
N ARG A 854 -33.02 4.66 -9.58
CA ARG A 854 -33.38 5.35 -10.82
C ARG A 854 -32.22 6.26 -11.24
N GLY A 855 -31.67 6.00 -12.44
CA GLY A 855 -30.62 6.84 -13.03
C GLY A 855 -31.18 8.15 -13.56
N THR A 856 -30.37 9.21 -13.56
CA THR A 856 -30.70 10.50 -14.18
C THR A 856 -30.31 10.56 -15.65
N GLY A 857 -29.49 9.60 -16.12
CA GLY A 857 -28.91 9.60 -17.47
C GLY A 857 -27.72 10.57 -17.64
N LYS A 858 -27.22 11.19 -16.55
CA LYS A 858 -26.08 12.14 -16.56
C LYS A 858 -25.02 11.78 -15.54
N THR A 859 -25.02 10.53 -15.07
CA THR A 859 -24.06 10.06 -14.05
C THR A 859 -22.79 9.55 -14.73
N LEU A 860 -21.62 9.94 -14.19
CA LEU A 860 -20.33 9.34 -14.54
C LEU A 860 -20.05 8.16 -13.59
N TYR A 861 -20.06 6.95 -14.14
CA TYR A 861 -19.62 5.75 -13.42
C TYR A 861 -18.16 5.47 -13.75
N ILE A 862 -17.33 5.35 -12.74
CA ILE A 862 -15.92 4.97 -12.86
C ILE A 862 -15.75 3.58 -12.25
N LEU A 863 -15.15 2.65 -12.99
CA LEU A 863 -14.89 1.29 -12.55
C LEU A 863 -13.41 0.97 -12.77
N ASP A 864 -12.77 0.40 -11.76
CA ASP A 864 -11.36 -0.01 -11.82
C ASP A 864 -11.27 -1.53 -11.84
N GLU A 865 -10.83 -2.10 -12.97
CA GLU A 865 -10.64 -3.53 -13.24
C GLU A 865 -11.82 -4.40 -12.75
N PRO A 866 -13.06 -4.16 -13.23
CA PRO A 866 -14.24 -4.85 -12.71
C PRO A 866 -14.32 -6.34 -13.08
N THR A 867 -13.46 -6.85 -13.95
CA THR A 867 -13.41 -8.28 -14.32
C THR A 867 -12.54 -9.12 -13.40
N THR A 868 -11.93 -8.51 -12.38
CA THR A 868 -11.07 -9.20 -11.41
C THR A 868 -11.81 -10.40 -10.77
N GLY A 869 -11.23 -11.59 -10.88
CA GLY A 869 -11.79 -12.83 -10.31
C GLY A 869 -13.06 -13.36 -10.99
N LEU A 870 -13.33 -12.92 -12.21
CA LEU A 870 -14.55 -13.34 -12.93
C LEU A 870 -14.25 -14.40 -13.99
N HIS A 871 -15.04 -15.45 -13.96
CA HIS A 871 -15.14 -16.41 -15.06
C HIS A 871 -15.78 -15.75 -16.29
N PHE A 872 -15.51 -16.24 -17.50
CA PHE A 872 -16.05 -15.73 -18.78
C PHE A 872 -17.57 -15.48 -18.75
N GLU A 873 -18.36 -16.38 -18.16
CA GLU A 873 -19.81 -16.23 -18.04
C GLU A 873 -20.21 -15.06 -17.13
N ASP A 874 -19.43 -14.81 -16.06
CA ASP A 874 -19.65 -13.67 -15.16
C ASP A 874 -19.21 -12.36 -15.85
N VAL A 875 -18.14 -12.39 -16.66
CA VAL A 875 -17.72 -11.26 -17.52
C VAL A 875 -18.82 -10.90 -18.51
N ARG A 876 -19.46 -11.89 -19.14
CA ARG A 876 -20.60 -11.67 -20.04
C ARG A 876 -21.73 -10.89 -19.36
N LYS A 877 -22.13 -11.32 -18.15
CA LYS A 877 -23.15 -10.65 -17.35
C LYS A 877 -22.73 -9.22 -17.00
N LEU A 878 -21.47 -9.02 -16.60
CA LEU A 878 -20.92 -7.70 -16.30
C LEU A 878 -20.99 -6.79 -17.51
N VAL A 879 -20.58 -7.23 -18.69
CA VAL A 879 -20.66 -6.43 -19.94
C VAL A 879 -22.11 -6.02 -20.23
N GLU A 880 -23.08 -6.93 -20.09
CA GLU A 880 -24.49 -6.61 -20.24
C GLU A 880 -24.95 -5.50 -19.28
N MET A 881 -24.47 -5.51 -18.03
CA MET A 881 -24.78 -4.47 -17.05
C MET A 881 -24.16 -3.12 -17.43
N LEU A 882 -22.89 -3.11 -17.84
CA LEU A 882 -22.22 -1.88 -18.29
C LEU A 882 -22.91 -1.27 -19.52
N GLN A 883 -23.34 -2.13 -20.46
CA GLN A 883 -24.11 -1.70 -21.63
C GLN A 883 -25.46 -1.08 -21.21
N ARG A 884 -26.18 -1.70 -20.28
CA ARG A 884 -27.46 -1.18 -19.74
C ARG A 884 -27.27 0.19 -19.06
N LEU A 885 -26.18 0.42 -18.35
CA LEU A 885 -25.88 1.73 -17.76
C LEU A 885 -25.66 2.79 -18.85
N ALA A 886 -24.90 2.47 -19.89
CA ALA A 886 -24.64 3.36 -21.01
C ALA A 886 -25.91 3.61 -21.84
N ASP A 887 -26.75 2.58 -22.07
CA ASP A 887 -28.07 2.70 -22.74
C ASP A 887 -29.04 3.64 -21.97
N GLY A 888 -28.85 3.74 -20.64
CA GLY A 888 -29.56 4.71 -19.80
C GLY A 888 -29.07 6.15 -19.93
N GLY A 889 -28.19 6.45 -20.89
CA GLY A 889 -27.61 7.80 -21.14
C GLY A 889 -26.43 8.16 -20.21
N ASN A 890 -26.01 7.27 -19.31
CA ASN A 890 -24.90 7.54 -18.39
C ASN A 890 -23.53 7.37 -19.09
N THR A 891 -22.53 8.02 -18.54
CA THR A 891 -21.14 7.81 -18.95
C THR A 891 -20.53 6.70 -18.12
N VAL A 892 -19.97 5.68 -18.77
CA VAL A 892 -19.32 4.53 -18.12
C VAL A 892 -17.84 4.56 -18.51
N LEU A 893 -16.98 4.86 -17.56
CA LEU A 893 -15.52 4.93 -17.75
C LEU A 893 -14.87 3.77 -16.97
N VAL A 894 -14.21 2.86 -17.68
CA VAL A 894 -13.67 1.63 -17.10
C VAL A 894 -12.17 1.52 -17.37
N ILE A 895 -11.39 1.29 -16.34
CA ILE A 895 -9.99 0.84 -16.49
C ILE A 895 -10.02 -0.67 -16.66
N GLU A 896 -9.52 -1.19 -17.78
CA GLU A 896 -9.62 -2.62 -18.07
C GLU A 896 -8.44 -3.18 -18.88
N HIS A 897 -8.18 -4.47 -18.64
CA HIS A 897 -7.21 -5.28 -19.37
C HIS A 897 -7.86 -6.47 -20.09
N ASN A 898 -9.06 -6.85 -19.70
CA ASN A 898 -9.80 -7.95 -20.31
C ASN A 898 -10.29 -7.58 -21.71
N LEU A 899 -9.77 -8.30 -22.73
CA LEU A 899 -10.06 -8.01 -24.14
C LEU A 899 -11.54 -8.21 -24.52
N ASP A 900 -12.25 -9.10 -23.82
CA ASP A 900 -13.68 -9.31 -24.04
C ASP A 900 -14.53 -8.09 -23.61
N VAL A 901 -14.11 -7.39 -22.58
CA VAL A 901 -14.73 -6.12 -22.16
C VAL A 901 -14.32 -4.98 -23.10
N ILE A 902 -13.02 -4.89 -23.40
CA ILE A 902 -12.46 -3.84 -24.26
C ILE A 902 -13.10 -3.85 -25.65
N LYS A 903 -13.28 -5.03 -26.25
CA LYS A 903 -13.93 -5.13 -27.57
C LYS A 903 -15.39 -4.65 -27.58
N CYS A 904 -16.06 -4.65 -26.42
CA CYS A 904 -17.44 -4.23 -26.27
C CYS A 904 -17.60 -2.72 -25.96
N ALA A 905 -16.51 -1.97 -25.71
CA ALA A 905 -16.55 -0.53 -25.44
C ALA A 905 -16.87 0.28 -26.71
N ASP A 906 -17.53 1.42 -26.56
CA ASP A 906 -17.78 2.36 -27.67
C ASP A 906 -16.52 3.14 -28.03
N TYR A 907 -15.66 3.44 -27.05
CA TYR A 907 -14.47 4.25 -27.22
C TYR A 907 -13.34 3.74 -26.33
N LEU A 908 -12.11 3.81 -26.83
CA LEU A 908 -10.89 3.44 -26.11
C LEU A 908 -9.96 4.63 -25.95
N ILE A 909 -9.28 4.68 -24.81
CA ILE A 909 -8.16 5.55 -24.53
C ILE A 909 -6.99 4.65 -24.16
N ASP A 910 -6.02 4.47 -25.08
CA ASP A 910 -4.89 3.59 -24.84
C ASP A 910 -3.66 4.36 -24.36
N MET A 911 -3.15 3.99 -23.19
CA MET A 911 -2.04 4.67 -22.52
C MET A 911 -0.75 3.84 -22.59
N GLY A 912 0.37 4.53 -22.73
CA GLY A 912 1.66 3.86 -22.82
C GLY A 912 2.80 4.79 -23.16
N PRO A 913 3.82 4.31 -23.95
CA PRO A 913 3.94 2.94 -24.50
C PRO A 913 4.32 1.89 -23.47
N GLU A 914 5.05 2.26 -22.41
CA GLU A 914 5.56 1.39 -21.37
C GLU A 914 4.97 1.75 -19.99
N GLY A 915 5.41 1.08 -18.92
CA GLY A 915 5.11 1.43 -17.55
C GLY A 915 6.12 2.44 -16.97
N GLY A 916 5.77 3.07 -15.85
CA GLY A 916 6.64 3.97 -15.09
C GLY A 916 7.11 5.19 -15.89
N SER A 917 8.40 5.48 -15.89
CA SER A 917 9.02 6.62 -16.59
C SER A 917 8.87 6.53 -18.12
N GLY A 918 8.79 5.32 -18.66
CA GLY A 918 8.54 5.06 -20.09
C GLY A 918 7.09 5.24 -20.54
N GLY A 919 6.15 5.38 -19.59
CA GLY A 919 4.72 5.57 -19.82
C GLY A 919 4.25 7.01 -19.69
N GLY A 920 3.00 7.17 -19.29
CA GLY A 920 2.41 8.45 -18.93
C GLY A 920 1.95 9.30 -20.10
N THR A 921 1.73 8.70 -21.27
CA THR A 921 1.20 9.39 -22.47
C THR A 921 -0.01 8.64 -23.03
N VAL A 922 -0.87 9.33 -23.77
CA VAL A 922 -1.93 8.73 -24.57
C VAL A 922 -1.35 8.35 -25.92
N LEU A 923 -1.39 7.06 -26.26
CA LEU A 923 -0.87 6.53 -27.52
C LEU A 923 -1.85 6.73 -28.67
N CYS A 924 -3.09 6.40 -28.41
CA CYS A 924 -4.18 6.59 -29.37
C CYS A 924 -5.53 6.56 -28.66
N THR A 925 -6.51 7.12 -29.31
CA THR A 925 -7.92 7.12 -28.89
C THR A 925 -8.79 6.78 -30.10
N GLY A 926 -9.98 6.26 -29.89
CA GLY A 926 -10.92 5.94 -30.96
C GLY A 926 -11.75 4.70 -30.63
N THR A 927 -12.45 4.17 -31.64
CA THR A 927 -13.17 2.89 -31.49
C THR A 927 -12.19 1.72 -31.34
N PRO A 928 -12.63 0.58 -30.78
CA PRO A 928 -11.78 -0.62 -30.71
C PRO A 928 -11.17 -1.01 -32.07
N GLU A 929 -11.92 -0.84 -33.16
CA GLU A 929 -11.49 -1.12 -34.53
C GLU A 929 -10.38 -0.18 -35.02
N GLU A 930 -10.42 1.09 -34.59
CA GLU A 930 -9.39 2.10 -34.92
C GLU A 930 -8.13 1.85 -34.11
N VAL A 931 -8.23 1.59 -32.82
CA VAL A 931 -7.09 1.28 -31.94
C VAL A 931 -6.38 0.00 -32.39
N ALA A 932 -7.14 -1.02 -32.84
CA ALA A 932 -6.58 -2.27 -33.38
C ALA A 932 -5.71 -2.08 -34.62
N LYS A 933 -5.87 -0.97 -35.38
CA LYS A 933 -5.03 -0.62 -36.52
C LYS A 933 -3.71 0.04 -36.15
N ASN A 934 -3.58 0.55 -34.93
CA ASN A 934 -2.37 1.26 -34.51
C ASN A 934 -1.25 0.26 -34.12
N PRO A 935 -0.13 0.24 -34.85
CA PRO A 935 0.95 -0.71 -34.59
C PRO A 935 1.73 -0.43 -33.29
N LYS A 936 1.60 0.77 -32.73
CA LYS A 936 2.25 1.16 -31.47
C LYS A 936 1.43 0.75 -30.23
N SER A 937 0.16 0.41 -30.39
CA SER A 937 -0.71 -0.02 -29.32
C SER A 937 -0.55 -1.53 -29.08
N TYR A 938 -0.02 -1.92 -27.93
CA TYR A 938 -0.01 -3.32 -27.54
C TYR A 938 -1.44 -3.85 -27.37
N THR A 939 -2.31 -3.10 -26.72
CA THR A 939 -3.75 -3.46 -26.62
C THR A 939 -4.36 -3.70 -27.99
N GLY A 940 -4.10 -2.80 -28.95
CA GLY A 940 -4.58 -2.93 -30.33
C GLY A 940 -4.09 -4.21 -31.04
N GLN A 941 -2.83 -4.61 -30.81
CA GLN A 941 -2.26 -5.82 -31.40
C GLN A 941 -3.00 -7.08 -30.93
N TYR A 942 -3.23 -7.23 -29.62
CA TYR A 942 -3.97 -8.37 -29.05
C TYR A 942 -5.46 -8.31 -29.41
N LEU A 943 -6.05 -7.12 -29.46
CA LEU A 943 -7.48 -6.93 -29.74
C LEU A 943 -7.88 -7.41 -31.15
N LYS A 944 -6.97 -7.41 -32.14
CA LYS A 944 -7.23 -7.87 -33.51
C LYS A 944 -7.87 -9.26 -33.58
N LYS A 945 -7.45 -10.18 -32.70
CA LYS A 945 -7.99 -11.55 -32.67
C LYS A 945 -9.43 -11.60 -32.18
N TYR A 946 -9.85 -10.62 -31.36
CA TYR A 946 -11.18 -10.58 -30.74
C TYR A 946 -12.21 -9.80 -31.54
N LEU A 947 -11.78 -9.01 -32.54
CA LEU A 947 -12.64 -8.24 -33.43
C LEU A 947 -13.00 -9.01 -34.72
N GLN A 948 -12.36 -10.15 -34.96
CA GLN A 948 -12.67 -11.09 -36.06
C GLN A 948 -13.77 -12.05 -35.61
#